data_f356ae749cc9ed02ad05ecdcbdb325ee
#
_entry.id   f356ae749cc9ed02ad05ecdcbdb325ee
#
_cell.length_a   1.000
_cell.length_b   1.000
_cell.length_c   1.000
_cell.angle_alpha   90.00
_cell.angle_beta   90.00
_cell.angle_gamma   90.00
#
_symmetry.space_group_name_H-M   'P 1'
#
loop_
_entity.id
_entity.type
_entity.pdbx_description
1 polymer ?
#
loop_
_entity_poly.entity_id
_entity_poly.type
_entity_poly.pdbx_seq_one_letter_code
_entity_poly.pdbx_strand_id
1 'polypeptide(L)'
;MSVRGLPAVKSGQRATRLCAAQVASSLRRALPRLLSPASVYAKLGGTRGFGNLTAGTNTASSLASASATAATSTAPSAPTMAAPTSSGCAKLAGLRAAMAAADGGRGVAAYLVPTEDPHMSEYPPACLKYREWISNFTGTAGTVVVTADAALLWTDGRYFLQAATELGPEWTLMKAGTPGCPDLEDWLVANLPEGAAVGCDPWVHTVNGVRNLQRKLEEGGKGQSLVPLLEDGNLVSKVWGAAQPPAPSAPLRVHDIRWAGEAVGAKLVRMREQMRAAGAGALLATALDEVAWLTNTRGGDVDHNPVALSYCLITADAATLYVDEAKVVPAVAAHLAAAGVAVKPYGGLLADVAAAAAAGGRLWLDPGRTSYAVYQAAAKAFAEAAGAGSKKRPREEEEEEGQAANGNGHAAAAKPAAAAAFKAVELPSPITAAKAIKNAAELEGMREAHLRDAVAVCSFIKWLEDTVATGATVTEVEVDLKLTGFRAAQPGFVETSFSTIAGAGPNGAIIHYRAQPGSCRSVDANTLLLLDSGGQYECGTTDITRTMHTGTPSDHQRRCNTRVLQGHIALDAAVWPEGTPGAALDAFARMHLWRDGLNYRHGTGHGVGAALNVHEGPQSISSRFHISTPLAANMVCSNEPGYYEDGSFGVRIENLVIVVEKDTPYRYAGQQYLGFQRLTLVPIQAKLIDASLLSPEEAAWVDAYHAEVWEAVAPRMQDQPELLAWLRRSTRPLKEQLAA
;
A
#
# COMPACT_ATOMS: atom_id res chain seq x y z
N MET A 1 -30.64 -30.20 56.89
CA MET A 1 -29.47 -30.44 57.72
C MET A 1 -28.25 -29.91 56.98
N SER A 2 -27.77 -28.82 57.53
CA SER A 2 -26.42 -28.26 57.54
C SER A 2 -25.57 -28.21 56.27
N VAL A 3 -25.54 -27.00 55.72
CA VAL A 3 -24.56 -26.50 54.77
C VAL A 3 -23.36 -25.94 55.54
N ARG A 4 -22.16 -26.29 55.16
CA ARG A 4 -20.95 -25.58 55.64
C ARG A 4 -20.26 -24.96 54.42
N GLY A 5 -19.99 -23.67 54.52
CA GLY A 5 -19.41 -22.81 53.51
C GLY A 5 -17.90 -23.00 53.31
N LEU A 6 -17.42 -22.53 52.18
CA LEU A 6 -16.01 -22.37 51.80
C LEU A 6 -15.69 -20.88 51.60
N PRO A 7 -14.47 -20.45 51.92
CA PRO A 7 -14.13 -19.01 52.01
C PRO A 7 -13.72 -18.41 50.67
N ALA A 8 -13.97 -17.11 50.52
CA ALA A 8 -13.59 -16.29 49.42
C ALA A 8 -12.08 -16.11 49.33
N VAL A 9 -11.50 -16.33 48.16
CA VAL A 9 -10.11 -16.05 47.81
C VAL A 9 -10.04 -14.65 47.18
N LYS A 10 -9.45 -13.70 47.94
CA LYS A 10 -8.96 -12.44 47.40
C LYS A 10 -7.55 -12.66 46.83
N SER A 11 -7.38 -12.64 45.53
CA SER A 11 -6.07 -12.39 44.90
C SER A 11 -6.25 -12.09 43.42
N GLY A 12 -5.97 -10.87 42.98
CA GLY A 12 -6.10 -10.51 41.56
C GLY A 12 -5.63 -9.08 41.23
N GLN A 13 -4.85 -8.41 42.07
CA GLN A 13 -4.39 -7.04 41.75
C GLN A 13 -2.86 -6.83 41.79
N ARG A 14 -2.04 -7.86 41.75
CA ARG A 14 -0.57 -7.69 41.72
C ARG A 14 0.12 -8.11 40.42
N ALA A 15 -0.57 -8.75 39.47
CA ALA A 15 0.05 -9.23 38.24
C ALA A 15 0.14 -8.18 37.10
N THR A 16 -0.70 -7.15 37.12
CA THR A 16 -0.78 -6.14 36.04
C THR A 16 0.24 -5.00 36.15
N ARG A 17 0.98 -4.89 37.25
CA ARG A 17 2.01 -3.83 37.40
C ARG A 17 3.43 -4.24 37.07
N LEU A 18 3.69 -5.52 36.87
CA LEU A 18 5.04 -6.03 36.49
C LEU A 18 5.30 -6.05 34.98
N CYS A 19 4.26 -6.16 34.15
CA CYS A 19 4.42 -6.16 32.68
C CYS A 19 4.80 -4.79 32.11
N ALA A 20 4.27 -3.70 32.64
CA ALA A 20 4.56 -2.35 32.14
C ALA A 20 6.00 -1.86 32.43
N ALA A 21 6.61 -2.36 33.52
CA ALA A 21 7.98 -1.98 33.88
C ALA A 21 9.04 -2.74 33.08
N GLN A 22 8.75 -3.93 32.57
CA GLN A 22 9.68 -4.71 31.74
C GLN A 22 9.76 -4.20 30.30
N VAL A 23 8.68 -3.72 29.71
CA VAL A 23 8.66 -3.13 28.37
C VAL A 23 9.46 -1.81 28.31
N ALA A 24 9.37 -0.98 29.35
CA ALA A 24 10.15 0.27 29.42
C ALA A 24 11.66 0.06 29.64
N SER A 25 12.07 -1.08 30.22
CA SER A 25 13.49 -1.40 30.46
C SER A 25 14.18 -2.02 29.25
N SER A 26 13.44 -2.71 28.38
CA SER A 26 13.95 -3.32 27.15
C SER A 26 14.26 -2.27 26.07
N LEU A 27 13.50 -1.18 26.01
CA LEU A 27 13.72 -0.08 25.05
C LEU A 27 14.94 0.81 25.40
N ARG A 28 15.46 0.76 26.61
CA ARG A 28 16.65 1.55 27.01
C ARG A 28 17.99 0.83 26.83
N ARG A 29 18.01 -0.47 26.52
CA ARG A 29 19.25 -1.28 26.37
C ARG A 29 19.63 -1.61 24.93
N ALA A 30 18.87 -1.21 23.92
CA ALA A 30 19.08 -1.56 22.51
C ALA A 30 19.58 -0.41 21.63
N LEU A 31 20.33 0.56 22.17
CA LEU A 31 21.02 1.57 21.37
C LEU A 31 22.53 1.49 21.54
N PRO A 32 23.25 0.73 20.70
CA PRO A 32 24.66 1.00 20.44
C PRO A 32 24.78 2.15 19.44
N ARG A 33 25.67 3.07 19.75
CA ARG A 33 26.08 4.18 18.88
C ARG A 33 26.47 3.64 17.50
N LEU A 34 25.72 3.96 16.46
CA LEU A 34 26.08 3.69 15.07
C LEU A 34 27.11 4.73 14.61
N LEU A 35 28.32 4.26 14.42
CA LEU A 35 29.38 4.90 13.63
C LEU A 35 28.94 4.91 12.15
N SER A 36 29.19 6.03 11.49
CA SER A 36 29.01 6.31 10.06
C SER A 36 29.63 5.21 9.17
N PRO A 37 28.98 4.77 8.07
CA PRO A 37 29.56 3.87 7.09
C PRO A 37 30.34 4.63 6.01
N ALA A 38 31.56 5.03 6.32
CA ALA A 38 32.51 5.55 5.35
C ALA A 38 33.92 5.03 5.65
N SER A 39 34.16 3.73 5.54
CA SER A 39 35.52 3.16 5.41
C SER A 39 35.54 1.63 5.42
N VAL A 40 35.03 0.97 4.37
CA VAL A 40 35.36 -0.43 4.04
C VAL A 40 35.39 -0.63 2.51
N TYR A 41 36.19 0.19 1.82
CA TYR A 41 36.67 -0.14 0.47
C TYR A 41 38.08 0.40 0.27
N ALA A 42 39.04 -0.16 1.01
CA ALA A 42 40.45 -0.02 0.68
C ALA A 42 41.23 -1.07 1.46
N LYS A 43 41.33 -2.27 0.92
CA LYS A 43 42.47 -3.19 1.06
C LYS A 43 42.10 -4.57 0.58
N LEU A 44 42.36 -4.84 -0.68
CA LEU A 44 42.83 -6.11 -1.23
C LEU A 44 43.24 -5.84 -2.69
N GLY A 45 44.37 -5.16 -2.83
CA GLY A 45 45.16 -5.18 -4.06
C GLY A 45 46.10 -6.40 -4.02
N GLY A 46 46.02 -7.23 -5.01
CA GLY A 46 46.87 -8.40 -5.18
C GLY A 46 46.83 -8.81 -6.65
N THR A 47 47.76 -8.23 -7.40
CA THR A 47 48.07 -8.53 -8.79
C THR A 47 48.50 -10.00 -8.95
N ARG A 48 47.94 -10.70 -9.94
CA ARG A 48 48.67 -11.68 -10.78
C ARG A 48 47.98 -11.79 -12.14
N GLY A 49 48.73 -11.43 -13.20
CA GLY A 49 48.35 -11.55 -14.60
C GLY A 49 48.64 -12.94 -15.14
N PHE A 50 47.97 -13.27 -16.17
CA PHE A 50 48.23 -14.23 -17.27
C PHE A 50 47.19 -13.85 -18.32
N GLY A 51 47.50 -13.53 -19.54
CA GLY A 51 48.41 -14.06 -20.50
C GLY A 51 47.57 -14.10 -21.79
N ASN A 52 47.85 -13.23 -22.77
CA ASN A 52 47.28 -13.22 -24.10
C ASN A 52 47.38 -14.59 -24.78
N LEU A 53 46.34 -15.01 -25.48
CA LEU A 53 46.50 -15.87 -26.67
C LEU A 53 45.54 -15.41 -27.76
N THR A 54 46.18 -15.23 -28.89
CA THR A 54 45.74 -14.65 -30.18
C THR A 54 44.81 -15.53 -30.99
N ALA A 55 43.93 -14.89 -31.70
CA ALA A 55 43.46 -15.07 -33.10
C ALA A 55 43.65 -16.43 -33.83
N GLY A 56 42.56 -16.91 -34.38
CA GLY A 56 42.56 -17.93 -35.45
C GLY A 56 41.36 -17.71 -36.39
N THR A 57 41.64 -17.29 -37.57
CA THR A 57 40.77 -16.96 -38.70
C THR A 57 40.30 -18.18 -39.50
N ASN A 58 39.14 -18.00 -40.21
CA ASN A 58 38.69 -18.63 -41.45
C ASN A 58 38.12 -20.07 -41.37
N THR A 59 36.96 -20.33 -41.97
CA THR A 59 36.71 -20.36 -43.42
C THR A 59 35.23 -20.53 -43.74
N ALA A 60 34.83 -19.88 -44.80
CA ALA A 60 33.54 -20.03 -45.48
C ALA A 60 33.45 -21.35 -46.26
N SER A 61 32.28 -21.96 -46.34
CA SER A 61 31.92 -22.75 -47.54
C SER A 61 30.43 -22.65 -47.81
N SER A 62 30.18 -22.31 -49.05
CA SER A 62 28.95 -22.16 -49.81
C SER A 62 28.29 -23.49 -50.19
N LEU A 63 27.02 -23.37 -50.64
CA LEU A 63 26.18 -24.25 -51.48
C LEU A 63 24.98 -24.82 -50.68
N ALA A 64 23.74 -24.74 -51.10
CA ALA A 64 23.14 -24.66 -52.42
C ALA A 64 21.67 -24.23 -52.32
N SER A 65 21.19 -23.61 -53.38
CA SER A 65 19.81 -23.23 -53.65
C SER A 65 18.86 -24.43 -53.78
N ALA A 66 17.67 -24.34 -53.14
CA ALA A 66 16.50 -25.07 -53.60
C ALA A 66 15.29 -24.12 -53.60
N SER A 67 14.76 -23.89 -54.78
CA SER A 67 13.52 -23.13 -55.02
C SER A 67 12.32 -23.88 -54.45
N ALA A 68 11.49 -23.20 -53.66
CA ALA A 68 10.16 -23.64 -53.32
C ALA A 68 9.18 -22.46 -53.46
N THR A 69 8.15 -22.73 -54.20
CA THR A 69 7.02 -21.97 -54.64
C THR A 69 6.38 -21.12 -53.52
N ALA A 70 6.11 -19.86 -53.85
CA ALA A 70 5.37 -18.90 -53.02
C ALA A 70 3.91 -19.35 -52.82
N ALA A 71 3.56 -19.63 -51.57
CA ALA A 71 2.17 -19.57 -51.10
C ALA A 71 1.99 -18.25 -50.38
N THR A 72 1.19 -17.36 -50.94
CA THR A 72 0.76 -16.08 -50.33
C THR A 72 -0.09 -16.34 -49.10
N SER A 73 0.52 -16.30 -47.92
CA SER A 73 -0.17 -16.19 -46.66
C SER A 73 -0.32 -14.70 -46.32
N THR A 74 -1.55 -14.21 -46.37
CA THR A 74 -1.91 -12.90 -45.86
C THR A 74 -1.70 -12.88 -44.35
N ALA A 75 -0.63 -12.20 -43.89
CA ALA A 75 -0.44 -11.86 -42.50
C ALA A 75 -1.58 -10.95 -42.05
N PRO A 76 -2.13 -11.11 -40.83
CA PRO A 76 -3.08 -10.15 -40.26
C PRO A 76 -2.35 -8.83 -40.05
N SER A 77 -2.92 -7.76 -40.59
CA SER A 77 -2.46 -6.38 -40.39
C SER A 77 -2.36 -6.06 -38.90
N ALA A 78 -1.21 -5.55 -38.49
CA ALA A 78 -1.01 -4.95 -37.17
C ALA A 78 -2.11 -3.93 -36.91
N PRO A 79 -2.63 -3.82 -35.67
CA PRO A 79 -3.62 -2.80 -35.34
C PRO A 79 -3.01 -1.43 -35.56
N THR A 80 -3.66 -0.65 -36.41
CA THR A 80 -3.33 0.74 -36.70
C THR A 80 -3.41 1.52 -35.38
N MET A 81 -2.28 2.04 -34.91
CA MET A 81 -2.26 2.95 -33.76
C MET A 81 -3.22 4.10 -34.03
N ALA A 82 -4.16 4.32 -33.10
CA ALA A 82 -5.04 5.46 -33.15
C ALA A 82 -4.22 6.75 -33.21
N ALA A 83 -4.62 7.68 -34.08
CA ALA A 83 -3.99 8.99 -34.18
C ALA A 83 -4.04 9.69 -32.80
N PRO A 84 -3.02 10.50 -32.42
CA PRO A 84 -2.96 11.18 -31.15
C PRO A 84 -4.23 11.99 -30.94
N THR A 85 -4.95 11.72 -29.83
CA THR A 85 -6.13 12.48 -29.50
C THR A 85 -5.68 13.92 -29.19
N SER A 86 -6.24 14.90 -29.86
CA SER A 86 -5.98 16.36 -29.69
C SER A 86 -6.11 16.81 -28.21
N SER A 87 -6.72 16.00 -27.36
CA SER A 87 -6.97 16.20 -25.95
C SER A 87 -5.69 16.10 -25.08
N GLY A 88 -4.78 15.15 -25.29
CA GLY A 88 -3.56 14.99 -24.48
C GLY A 88 -2.60 16.17 -24.65
N CYS A 89 -2.38 16.61 -25.86
CA CYS A 89 -1.57 17.80 -26.16
C CYS A 89 -2.13 19.08 -25.53
N ALA A 90 -3.48 19.22 -25.49
CA ALA A 90 -4.13 20.39 -24.89
C ALA A 90 -3.97 20.43 -23.36
N LYS A 91 -4.07 19.28 -22.66
CA LYS A 91 -3.84 19.17 -21.22
C LYS A 91 -2.41 19.57 -20.84
N LEU A 92 -1.40 19.05 -21.56
CA LEU A 92 0.01 19.39 -21.34
C LEU A 92 0.31 20.87 -21.65
N ALA A 93 -0.25 21.41 -22.73
CA ALA A 93 -0.08 22.83 -23.06
C ALA A 93 -0.70 23.71 -21.97
N GLY A 94 -1.88 23.39 -21.45
CA GLY A 94 -2.51 24.06 -20.33
C GLY A 94 -1.67 24.01 -19.05
N LEU A 95 -1.11 22.84 -18.72
CA LEU A 95 -0.26 22.69 -17.54
C LEU A 95 1.05 23.49 -17.69
N ARG A 96 1.68 23.46 -18.84
CA ARG A 96 2.89 24.27 -19.12
C ARG A 96 2.61 25.78 -19.00
N ALA A 97 1.45 26.24 -19.45
CA ALA A 97 1.05 27.64 -19.26
C ALA A 97 0.83 27.97 -17.77
N ALA A 98 0.21 27.06 -17.00
CA ALA A 98 0.05 27.23 -15.55
C ALA A 98 1.41 27.24 -14.82
N MET A 99 2.36 26.38 -15.23
CA MET A 99 3.72 26.33 -14.70
C MET A 99 4.46 27.66 -14.94
N ALA A 100 4.33 28.24 -16.11
CA ALA A 100 4.97 29.53 -16.44
C ALA A 100 4.39 30.72 -15.63
N ALA A 101 3.14 30.64 -15.19
CA ALA A 101 2.46 31.65 -14.38
C ALA A 101 2.61 31.46 -12.87
N ALA A 102 3.09 30.29 -12.41
CA ALA A 102 3.18 29.93 -11.00
C ALA A 102 4.25 30.73 -10.24
N ASP A 103 4.28 30.58 -8.91
CA ASP A 103 5.28 31.19 -8.02
C ASP A 103 5.31 32.74 -8.17
N GLY A 104 4.13 33.36 -8.16
CA GLY A 104 4.00 34.81 -8.33
C GLY A 104 4.48 35.35 -9.70
N GLY A 105 4.42 34.50 -10.74
CA GLY A 105 4.84 34.83 -12.11
C GLY A 105 6.32 34.58 -12.41
N ARG A 106 7.08 34.00 -11.47
CA ARG A 106 8.48 33.57 -11.72
C ARG A 106 8.55 32.32 -12.56
N GLY A 107 7.51 31.48 -12.48
CA GLY A 107 7.40 30.20 -13.15
C GLY A 107 8.22 29.08 -12.52
N VAL A 108 7.89 27.83 -12.88
CA VAL A 108 8.64 26.64 -12.50
C VAL A 108 9.10 25.89 -13.75
N ALA A 109 10.32 25.37 -13.73
CA ALA A 109 10.92 24.65 -14.85
C ALA A 109 10.41 23.21 -14.97
N ALA A 110 10.01 22.62 -13.86
CA ALA A 110 9.37 21.31 -13.79
C ALA A 110 8.22 21.33 -12.77
N TYR A 111 7.19 20.48 -12.97
CA TYR A 111 6.10 20.29 -12.03
C TYR A 111 5.87 18.80 -11.78
N LEU A 112 5.72 18.45 -10.50
CA LEU A 112 5.55 17.06 -10.05
C LEU A 112 4.08 16.77 -9.76
N VAL A 113 3.58 15.64 -10.27
CA VAL A 113 2.21 15.18 -10.03
C VAL A 113 2.25 13.70 -9.61
N PRO A 114 2.20 13.42 -8.31
CA PRO A 114 2.17 12.05 -7.80
C PRO A 114 0.77 11.42 -7.90
N THR A 115 0.66 10.13 -7.55
CA THR A 115 -0.64 9.44 -7.42
C THR A 115 -1.45 10.00 -6.26
N GLU A 116 -0.80 10.28 -5.17
CA GLU A 116 -1.36 10.54 -3.84
C GLU A 116 -2.27 11.77 -3.81
N ASP A 117 -3.22 11.74 -2.88
CA ASP A 117 -4.08 12.85 -2.48
C ASP A 117 -3.58 13.51 -1.17
N PRO A 118 -4.29 14.50 -0.58
CA PRO A 118 -3.89 15.13 0.68
C PRO A 118 -3.78 14.17 1.90
N HIS A 119 -4.30 12.96 1.79
CA HIS A 119 -4.26 11.92 2.82
C HIS A 119 -3.25 10.81 2.51
N MET A 120 -2.51 10.93 1.42
CA MET A 120 -1.57 9.91 0.91
C MET A 120 -2.28 8.57 0.62
N SER A 121 -3.49 8.65 0.05
CA SER A 121 -4.29 7.49 -0.33
C SER A 121 -3.71 6.80 -1.56
N GLU A 122 -3.72 5.46 -1.58
CA GLU A 122 -3.38 4.67 -2.78
C GLU A 122 -4.44 4.83 -3.88
N TYR A 123 -5.71 4.93 -3.46
CA TYR A 123 -6.86 5.16 -4.33
C TYR A 123 -7.45 6.55 -4.05
N PRO A 124 -7.01 7.61 -4.74
CA PRO A 124 -7.62 8.92 -4.59
C PRO A 124 -9.07 8.92 -5.10
N PRO A 125 -9.98 9.69 -4.48
CA PRO A 125 -11.31 9.90 -5.06
C PRO A 125 -11.22 10.60 -6.42
N ALA A 126 -12.24 10.42 -7.27
CA ALA A 126 -12.23 10.86 -8.66
C ALA A 126 -11.81 12.33 -8.85
N CYS A 127 -12.20 13.21 -7.94
CA CYS A 127 -11.84 14.64 -7.99
C CYS A 127 -10.37 14.95 -7.69
N LEU A 128 -9.61 13.99 -7.13
CA LEU A 128 -8.21 14.14 -6.76
C LEU A 128 -7.25 13.28 -7.61
N LYS A 129 -7.74 12.60 -8.64
CA LYS A 129 -6.95 11.77 -9.57
C LYS A 129 -6.15 12.61 -10.57
N TYR A 130 -5.33 13.54 -10.06
CA TYR A 130 -4.58 14.52 -10.89
C TYR A 130 -3.64 13.86 -11.89
N ARG A 131 -2.84 12.86 -11.43
CA ARG A 131 -1.89 12.14 -12.26
C ARG A 131 -2.60 11.35 -13.36
N GLU A 132 -3.69 10.62 -13.00
CA GLU A 132 -4.50 9.89 -13.97
C GLU A 132 -5.09 10.82 -15.03
N TRP A 133 -5.64 11.95 -14.61
CA TRP A 133 -6.25 12.90 -15.54
C TRP A 133 -5.24 13.48 -16.52
N ILE A 134 -4.04 13.90 -16.07
CA ILE A 134 -3.06 14.56 -16.96
C ILE A 134 -2.39 13.56 -17.91
N SER A 135 -2.10 12.32 -17.45
CA SER A 135 -1.34 11.32 -18.21
C SER A 135 -2.20 10.24 -18.89
N ASN A 136 -3.47 10.12 -18.53
CA ASN A 136 -4.38 9.00 -18.83
C ASN A 136 -3.92 7.65 -18.26
N PHE A 137 -2.85 7.59 -17.49
CA PHE A 137 -2.39 6.36 -16.84
C PHE A 137 -3.23 6.06 -15.60
N THR A 138 -3.89 4.91 -15.58
CA THR A 138 -4.88 4.53 -14.54
C THR A 138 -4.30 3.65 -13.41
N GLY A 139 -3.03 3.20 -13.50
CA GLY A 139 -2.38 2.43 -12.44
C GLY A 139 -2.29 3.17 -11.11
N THR A 140 -2.23 2.47 -9.97
CA THR A 140 -2.31 3.09 -8.62
C THR A 140 -0.99 3.65 -8.10
N ALA A 141 0.13 3.46 -8.80
CA ALA A 141 1.44 3.97 -8.36
C ALA A 141 2.20 4.62 -9.51
N GLY A 142 2.62 5.86 -9.31
CA GLY A 142 3.48 6.57 -10.25
C GLY A 142 3.54 8.07 -9.98
N THR A 143 4.60 8.70 -10.49
CA THR A 143 4.80 10.15 -10.42
C THR A 143 5.10 10.69 -11.82
N VAL A 144 4.36 11.71 -12.18
CA VAL A 144 4.57 12.47 -13.42
C VAL A 144 5.52 13.64 -13.17
N VAL A 145 6.43 13.87 -14.13
CA VAL A 145 7.23 15.09 -14.23
C VAL A 145 6.93 15.75 -15.57
N VAL A 146 6.48 16.99 -15.56
CA VAL A 146 6.29 17.80 -16.77
C VAL A 146 7.29 18.94 -16.76
N THR A 147 8.00 19.11 -17.88
CA THR A 147 8.86 20.28 -18.17
C THR A 147 8.32 21.04 -19.38
N ALA A 148 9.01 22.07 -19.83
CA ALA A 148 8.63 22.82 -21.02
C ALA A 148 8.52 21.92 -22.26
N ASP A 149 9.38 20.93 -22.38
CA ASP A 149 9.60 20.08 -23.56
C ASP A 149 9.38 18.57 -23.31
N ALA A 150 9.33 18.10 -22.06
CA ALA A 150 9.16 16.71 -21.72
C ALA A 150 7.90 16.45 -20.87
N ALA A 151 7.37 15.22 -20.97
CA ALA A 151 6.36 14.67 -20.08
C ALA A 151 6.74 13.22 -19.76
N LEU A 152 6.98 12.91 -18.51
CA LEU A 152 7.59 11.68 -18.04
C LEU A 152 6.72 11.04 -16.98
N LEU A 153 6.58 9.71 -16.99
CA LEU A 153 5.91 8.94 -15.94
C LEU A 153 6.88 7.91 -15.35
N TRP A 154 7.23 8.05 -14.08
CA TRP A 154 7.84 6.99 -13.29
C TRP A 154 6.78 6.09 -12.71
N THR A 155 6.89 4.78 -12.96
CA THR A 155 6.08 3.76 -12.31
C THR A 155 6.89 2.48 -12.12
N ASP A 156 6.40 1.52 -11.31
CA ASP A 156 7.11 0.28 -10.99
C ASP A 156 6.69 -0.91 -11.87
N GLY A 157 7.34 -2.07 -11.65
CA GLY A 157 7.21 -3.25 -12.51
C GLY A 157 5.80 -3.85 -12.61
N ARG A 158 4.89 -3.50 -11.71
CA ARG A 158 3.48 -3.92 -11.77
C ARG A 158 2.74 -3.30 -12.94
N TYR A 159 3.17 -2.11 -13.39
CA TYR A 159 2.45 -1.25 -14.32
C TYR A 159 3.14 -1.02 -15.67
N PHE A 160 4.33 -1.59 -15.93
CA PHE A 160 5.07 -1.29 -17.17
C PHE A 160 4.27 -1.59 -18.44
N LEU A 161 3.56 -2.72 -18.49
CA LEU A 161 2.76 -3.11 -19.65
C LEU A 161 1.51 -2.21 -19.78
N GLN A 162 0.84 -1.92 -18.67
CA GLN A 162 -0.32 -1.04 -18.64
C GLN A 162 0.04 0.38 -19.07
N ALA A 163 1.09 0.96 -18.50
CA ALA A 163 1.55 2.30 -18.83
C ALA A 163 1.97 2.43 -20.30
N ALA A 164 2.63 1.39 -20.88
CA ALA A 164 2.99 1.38 -22.27
C ALA A 164 1.78 1.37 -23.23
N THR A 165 0.62 0.93 -22.74
CA THR A 165 -0.63 0.89 -23.54
C THR A 165 -1.45 2.17 -23.36
N GLU A 166 -1.45 2.76 -22.16
CA GLU A 166 -2.32 3.89 -21.81
C GLU A 166 -1.68 5.25 -22.10
N LEU A 167 -0.36 5.37 -22.06
CA LEU A 167 0.36 6.61 -22.33
C LEU A 167 0.29 6.98 -23.83
N GLY A 168 0.01 8.26 -24.08
CA GLY A 168 0.10 8.83 -25.44
C GLY A 168 1.55 8.98 -25.90
N PRO A 169 1.77 9.26 -27.21
CA PRO A 169 3.10 9.37 -27.79
C PRO A 169 3.92 10.56 -27.26
N GLU A 170 3.28 11.52 -26.61
CA GLU A 170 3.90 12.68 -25.95
C GLU A 170 4.55 12.33 -24.60
N TRP A 171 4.31 11.11 -24.08
CA TRP A 171 4.80 10.65 -22.79
C TRP A 171 5.99 9.72 -22.92
N THR A 172 6.92 9.80 -22.01
CA THR A 172 8.02 8.83 -21.85
C THR A 172 7.80 8.02 -20.59
N LEU A 173 7.74 6.70 -20.71
CA LEU A 173 7.66 5.77 -19.59
C LEU A 173 9.04 5.55 -18.98
N MET A 174 9.19 5.93 -17.72
CA MET A 174 10.37 5.72 -16.89
C MET A 174 10.15 4.47 -16.01
N LYS A 175 10.82 3.36 -16.36
CA LYS A 175 10.65 2.04 -15.72
C LYS A 175 11.46 1.99 -14.41
N ALA A 176 10.91 2.55 -13.33
CA ALA A 176 11.59 2.64 -12.04
C ALA A 176 12.12 1.28 -11.54
N GLY A 177 13.34 1.28 -10.98
CA GLY A 177 13.99 0.07 -10.47
C GLY A 177 14.59 -0.84 -11.53
N THR A 178 14.58 -0.46 -12.82
CA THR A 178 15.25 -1.22 -13.87
C THR A 178 16.63 -0.64 -14.21
N PRO A 179 17.59 -1.48 -14.63
CA PRO A 179 18.91 -1.00 -15.06
C PRO A 179 18.81 0.07 -16.14
N GLY A 180 19.47 1.19 -15.94
CA GLY A 180 19.49 2.31 -16.90
C GLY A 180 18.35 3.32 -16.74
N CYS A 181 17.36 3.10 -15.89
CA CYS A 181 16.38 4.11 -15.54
C CYS A 181 16.87 4.85 -14.28
N PRO A 182 17.13 6.18 -14.35
CA PRO A 182 17.50 6.96 -13.18
C PRO A 182 16.31 7.12 -12.24
N ASP A 183 16.59 7.31 -10.95
CA ASP A 183 15.58 7.77 -10.01
C ASP A 183 15.09 9.16 -10.40
N LEU A 184 13.86 9.51 -10.02
CA LEU A 184 13.22 10.75 -10.41
C LEU A 184 14.05 11.97 -10.00
N GLU A 185 14.56 11.97 -8.77
CA GLU A 185 15.37 13.07 -8.22
C GLU A 185 16.70 13.22 -8.97
N ASP A 186 17.36 12.12 -9.27
CA ASP A 186 18.63 12.12 -10.01
C ASP A 186 18.41 12.60 -11.46
N TRP A 187 17.28 12.27 -12.07
CA TRP A 187 16.88 12.78 -13.39
C TRP A 187 16.69 14.30 -13.37
N LEU A 188 15.99 14.84 -12.36
CA LEU A 188 15.76 16.27 -12.19
C LEU A 188 17.11 17.02 -12.08
N VAL A 189 17.99 16.53 -11.19
CA VAL A 189 19.33 17.10 -11.02
C VAL A 189 20.12 17.09 -12.33
N ALA A 190 20.07 16.00 -13.09
CA ALA A 190 20.86 15.87 -14.31
C ALA A 190 20.35 16.75 -15.46
N ASN A 191 19.02 16.82 -15.65
CA ASN A 191 18.39 17.34 -16.87
C ASN A 191 17.85 18.77 -16.76
N LEU A 192 17.59 19.27 -15.55
CA LEU A 192 17.14 20.65 -15.41
C LEU A 192 18.30 21.66 -15.47
N PRO A 193 18.07 22.90 -15.96
CA PRO A 193 19.04 23.96 -15.95
C PRO A 193 19.57 24.31 -14.54
N GLU A 194 20.70 24.99 -14.48
CA GLU A 194 21.22 25.60 -13.25
C GLU A 194 20.23 26.67 -12.73
N GLY A 195 20.00 26.67 -11.40
CA GLY A 195 19.05 27.58 -10.75
C GLY A 195 17.57 27.26 -11.00
N ALA A 196 17.23 26.17 -11.67
CA ALA A 196 15.85 25.81 -12.00
C ALA A 196 14.99 25.59 -10.75
N ALA A 197 13.75 26.11 -10.79
CA ALA A 197 12.72 25.86 -9.78
C ALA A 197 11.87 24.64 -10.16
N VAL A 198 11.73 23.70 -9.25
CA VAL A 198 10.84 22.54 -9.36
C VAL A 198 9.59 22.82 -8.53
N GLY A 199 8.41 22.89 -9.16
CA GLY A 199 7.14 23.12 -8.49
C GLY A 199 6.50 21.82 -8.01
N CYS A 200 5.86 21.87 -6.84
CA CYS A 200 4.99 20.79 -6.36
C CYS A 200 3.79 21.34 -5.58
N ASP A 201 2.69 20.60 -5.59
CA ASP A 201 1.57 20.87 -4.69
C ASP A 201 1.88 20.29 -3.30
N PRO A 202 2.07 21.10 -2.25
CA PRO A 202 2.44 20.61 -0.93
C PRO A 202 1.34 19.78 -0.23
N TRP A 203 0.11 19.78 -0.73
CA TRP A 203 -0.97 18.96 -0.21
C TRP A 203 -0.83 17.48 -0.57
N VAL A 204 -0.25 17.18 -1.73
CA VAL A 204 -0.13 15.79 -2.24
C VAL A 204 1.30 15.23 -2.15
N HIS A 205 2.17 15.91 -1.41
CA HIS A 205 3.52 15.44 -1.12
C HIS A 205 3.76 15.34 0.38
N THR A 206 4.40 14.26 0.82
CA THR A 206 4.73 14.05 2.23
C THR A 206 5.86 14.97 2.70
N VAL A 207 5.94 15.19 4.01
CA VAL A 207 7.06 15.93 4.63
C VAL A 207 8.40 15.29 4.26
N ASN A 208 8.52 13.97 4.35
CA ASN A 208 9.73 13.23 3.98
C ASN A 208 10.05 13.35 2.50
N GLY A 209 9.04 13.24 1.62
CA GLY A 209 9.22 13.36 0.17
C GLY A 209 9.78 14.71 -0.23
N VAL A 210 9.18 15.79 0.28
CA VAL A 210 9.66 17.16 0.03
C VAL A 210 11.09 17.36 0.53
N ARG A 211 11.39 16.96 1.76
CA ARG A 211 12.74 17.09 2.34
C ARG A 211 13.79 16.28 1.58
N ASN A 212 13.44 15.07 1.16
CA ASN A 212 14.35 14.22 0.37
C ASN A 212 14.67 14.89 -0.97
N LEU A 213 13.66 15.39 -1.66
CA LEU A 213 13.86 16.06 -2.94
C LEU A 213 14.65 17.38 -2.78
N GLN A 214 14.34 18.20 -1.77
CA GLN A 214 15.12 19.42 -1.46
C GLN A 214 16.60 19.08 -1.25
N ARG A 215 16.89 18.10 -0.39
CA ARG A 215 18.26 17.63 -0.13
C ARG A 215 18.97 17.16 -1.40
N LYS A 216 18.30 16.40 -2.25
CA LYS A 216 18.86 15.88 -3.51
C LYS A 216 19.19 17.00 -4.50
N LEU A 217 18.30 18.00 -4.63
CA LEU A 217 18.55 19.16 -5.47
C LEU A 217 19.73 20.01 -4.95
N GLU A 218 19.85 20.19 -3.62
CA GLU A 218 20.98 20.87 -2.99
C GLU A 218 22.30 20.12 -3.20
N GLU A 219 22.32 18.80 -2.98
CA GLU A 219 23.48 17.92 -3.20
C GLU A 219 23.94 17.91 -4.65
N GLY A 220 23.03 18.14 -5.61
CA GLY A 220 23.32 18.27 -7.03
C GLY A 220 24.21 19.47 -7.38
N GLY A 221 24.29 20.48 -6.51
CA GLY A 221 25.23 21.61 -6.62
C GLY A 221 24.95 22.59 -7.78
N LYS A 222 23.78 22.47 -8.46
CA LYS A 222 23.38 23.34 -9.58
C LYS A 222 22.49 24.53 -9.17
N GLY A 223 22.33 24.78 -7.85
CA GLY A 223 21.43 25.82 -7.35
C GLY A 223 19.95 25.60 -7.64
N GLN A 224 19.57 24.41 -8.04
CA GLN A 224 18.17 24.03 -8.26
C GLN A 224 17.42 24.03 -6.93
N SER A 225 16.12 24.32 -6.96
CA SER A 225 15.31 24.43 -5.74
C SER A 225 13.93 23.82 -5.90
N LEU A 226 13.35 23.32 -4.80
CA LEU A 226 11.95 22.89 -4.75
C LEU A 226 11.09 24.04 -4.24
N VAL A 227 10.00 24.34 -4.97
CA VAL A 227 9.04 25.40 -4.65
C VAL A 227 7.68 24.78 -4.36
N PRO A 228 7.28 24.67 -3.07
CA PRO A 228 5.92 24.26 -2.72
C PRO A 228 4.91 25.36 -3.07
N LEU A 229 4.01 25.08 -4.01
CA LEU A 229 3.05 26.03 -4.59
C LEU A 229 1.74 26.10 -3.78
N LEU A 230 1.84 26.47 -2.49
CA LEU A 230 0.67 26.49 -1.59
C LEU A 230 -0.39 27.53 -2.03
N GLU A 231 0.06 28.74 -2.40
CA GLU A 231 -0.84 29.84 -2.81
C GLU A 231 -1.39 29.64 -4.23
N ASP A 232 -0.62 29.00 -5.09
CA ASP A 232 -1.06 28.65 -6.43
C ASP A 232 -2.10 27.53 -6.44
N GLY A 233 -2.07 26.65 -5.44
CA GLY A 233 -2.84 25.43 -5.42
C GLY A 233 -2.35 24.41 -6.46
N ASN A 234 -3.15 23.36 -6.71
CA ASN A 234 -2.80 22.31 -7.66
C ASN A 234 -2.92 22.80 -9.11
N LEU A 235 -1.81 22.82 -9.85
CA LEU A 235 -1.79 23.32 -11.23
C LEU A 235 -2.59 22.45 -12.20
N VAL A 236 -2.69 21.13 -11.95
CA VAL A 236 -3.54 20.23 -12.75
C VAL A 236 -5.01 20.56 -12.53
N SER A 237 -5.43 20.83 -11.29
CA SER A 237 -6.80 21.24 -10.97
C SER A 237 -7.19 22.54 -11.70
N LYS A 238 -6.28 23.52 -11.79
CA LYS A 238 -6.51 24.77 -12.58
C LYS A 238 -6.80 24.48 -14.05
N VAL A 239 -6.09 23.50 -14.63
CA VAL A 239 -6.28 23.13 -16.05
C VAL A 239 -7.51 22.26 -16.23
N TRP A 240 -7.80 21.38 -15.26
CA TRP A 240 -8.99 20.54 -15.27
C TRP A 240 -10.29 21.38 -15.22
N GLY A 241 -10.27 22.42 -14.38
CA GLY A 241 -11.31 23.43 -14.31
C GLY A 241 -12.69 22.84 -14.01
N ALA A 242 -13.72 23.32 -14.70
CA ALA A 242 -15.10 22.89 -14.49
C ALA A 242 -15.38 21.42 -14.86
N ALA A 243 -14.47 20.75 -15.56
CA ALA A 243 -14.60 19.33 -15.88
C ALA A 243 -14.09 18.41 -14.73
N GLN A 244 -13.47 18.97 -13.68
CA GLN A 244 -13.06 18.21 -12.51
C GLN A 244 -14.29 17.70 -11.77
N PRO A 245 -14.38 16.39 -11.43
CA PRO A 245 -15.49 15.85 -10.66
C PRO A 245 -15.71 16.59 -9.34
N PRO A 246 -16.95 16.69 -8.84
CA PRO A 246 -17.19 17.25 -7.51
C PRO A 246 -16.59 16.37 -6.41
N ALA A 247 -16.35 16.96 -5.24
CA ALA A 247 -15.97 16.21 -4.06
C ALA A 247 -17.03 15.16 -3.70
N PRO A 248 -16.63 13.98 -3.22
CA PRO A 248 -17.57 12.94 -2.81
C PRO A 248 -18.43 13.40 -1.63
N SER A 249 -19.69 12.94 -1.60
CA SER A 249 -20.69 13.35 -0.61
C SER A 249 -21.38 12.17 0.10
N ALA A 250 -20.81 10.98 0.04
CA ALA A 250 -21.39 9.80 0.68
C ALA A 250 -21.50 9.99 2.20
N PRO A 251 -22.63 9.62 2.83
CA PRO A 251 -22.78 9.76 4.27
C PRO A 251 -21.86 8.82 5.05
N LEU A 252 -21.39 9.27 6.21
CA LEU A 252 -20.73 8.42 7.19
C LEU A 252 -21.72 7.42 7.80
N ARG A 253 -21.22 6.25 8.17
CA ARG A 253 -21.91 5.23 8.95
C ARG A 253 -21.09 4.83 10.17
N VAL A 254 -21.74 4.44 11.24
CA VAL A 254 -21.08 3.87 12.42
C VAL A 254 -20.64 2.45 12.10
N HIS A 255 -19.39 2.14 12.42
CA HIS A 255 -18.90 0.77 12.41
C HIS A 255 -19.29 0.09 13.72
N ASP A 256 -20.09 -0.99 13.61
CA ASP A 256 -20.69 -1.67 14.75
C ASP A 256 -19.61 -2.15 15.74
N ILE A 257 -19.83 -1.89 17.03
CA ILE A 257 -18.91 -2.28 18.11
C ILE A 257 -18.64 -3.80 18.16
N ARG A 258 -19.60 -4.62 17.72
CA ARG A 258 -19.41 -6.08 17.60
C ARG A 258 -18.25 -6.45 16.69
N TRP A 259 -17.95 -5.62 15.66
CA TRP A 259 -16.84 -5.82 14.73
C TRP A 259 -15.63 -4.95 15.06
N ALA A 260 -15.86 -3.74 15.58
CA ALA A 260 -14.78 -2.84 16.03
C ALA A 260 -14.08 -3.35 17.30
N GLY A 261 -14.78 -4.06 18.17
CA GLY A 261 -14.27 -4.69 19.40
C GLY A 261 -13.82 -3.72 20.49
N GLU A 262 -13.52 -2.45 20.16
CA GLU A 262 -13.02 -1.45 21.08
C GLU A 262 -13.77 -0.13 20.87
N ALA A 263 -14.26 0.47 21.96
CA ALA A 263 -14.94 1.76 21.90
C ALA A 263 -13.97 2.89 21.56
N VAL A 264 -14.45 3.94 20.87
CA VAL A 264 -13.67 5.13 20.49
C VAL A 264 -12.97 5.76 21.71
N GLY A 265 -13.67 5.92 22.82
CA GLY A 265 -13.09 6.47 24.06
C GLY A 265 -11.89 5.68 24.58
N ALA A 266 -11.91 4.34 24.48
CA ALA A 266 -10.78 3.49 24.88
C ALA A 266 -9.59 3.67 23.93
N LYS A 267 -9.84 3.72 22.61
CA LYS A 267 -8.80 4.04 21.62
C LYS A 267 -8.15 5.39 21.87
N LEU A 268 -8.94 6.43 22.17
CA LEU A 268 -8.44 7.76 22.49
C LEU A 268 -7.59 7.77 23.77
N VAL A 269 -7.97 7.03 24.81
CA VAL A 269 -7.17 6.90 26.04
C VAL A 269 -5.80 6.29 25.70
N ARG A 270 -5.76 5.22 24.92
CA ARG A 270 -4.54 4.56 24.48
C ARG A 270 -3.64 5.49 23.63
N MET A 271 -4.22 6.26 22.70
CA MET A 271 -3.47 7.26 21.93
C MET A 271 -2.87 8.35 22.82
N ARG A 272 -3.63 8.86 23.78
CA ARG A 272 -3.13 9.85 24.76
C ARG A 272 -1.99 9.30 25.64
N GLU A 273 -1.99 8.01 25.95
CA GLU A 273 -0.86 7.36 26.63
C GLU A 273 0.39 7.34 25.76
N GLN A 274 0.26 7.02 24.48
CA GLN A 274 1.37 7.09 23.51
C GLN A 274 1.88 8.52 23.34
N MET A 275 0.98 9.51 23.24
CA MET A 275 1.34 10.93 23.16
C MET A 275 2.17 11.36 24.40
N ARG A 276 1.73 10.99 25.60
CA ARG A 276 2.49 11.30 26.83
C ARG A 276 3.87 10.64 26.83
N ALA A 277 3.96 9.39 26.40
CA ALA A 277 5.23 8.66 26.31
C ALA A 277 6.21 9.30 25.31
N ALA A 278 5.70 9.85 24.21
CA ALA A 278 6.47 10.55 23.18
C ALA A 278 6.73 12.03 23.51
N GLY A 279 6.12 12.56 24.58
CA GLY A 279 6.19 13.98 24.94
C GLY A 279 5.48 14.89 23.92
N ALA A 280 4.39 14.39 23.32
CA ALA A 280 3.54 15.13 22.39
C ALA A 280 2.34 15.75 23.11
N GLY A 281 2.03 17.02 22.80
CA GLY A 281 0.84 17.72 23.29
C GLY A 281 -0.38 17.49 22.41
N ALA A 282 -0.17 17.17 21.13
CA ALA A 282 -1.22 16.82 20.18
C ALA A 282 -0.73 15.72 19.21
N LEU A 283 -1.66 14.93 18.69
CA LEU A 283 -1.44 13.91 17.65
C LEU A 283 -2.40 14.18 16.50
N LEU A 284 -1.86 14.23 15.28
CA LEU A 284 -2.65 14.40 14.05
C LEU A 284 -2.71 13.08 13.28
N ALA A 285 -3.92 12.54 13.12
CA ALA A 285 -4.21 11.45 12.18
C ALA A 285 -4.60 12.05 10.83
N THR A 286 -3.85 11.71 9.79
CA THR A 286 -4.03 12.21 8.41
C THR A 286 -4.51 11.12 7.46
N ALA A 287 -4.13 9.86 7.67
CA ALA A 287 -4.55 8.74 6.84
C ALA A 287 -6.02 8.40 7.10
N LEU A 288 -6.80 8.22 6.02
CA LEU A 288 -8.25 8.04 6.09
C LEU A 288 -8.66 6.79 6.87
N ASP A 289 -7.93 5.70 6.69
CA ASP A 289 -8.12 4.43 7.39
C ASP A 289 -7.81 4.54 8.90
N GLU A 290 -6.83 5.35 9.28
CA GLU A 290 -6.54 5.63 10.69
C GLU A 290 -7.66 6.42 11.35
N VAL A 291 -8.18 7.45 10.67
CA VAL A 291 -9.31 8.24 11.17
C VAL A 291 -10.55 7.37 11.31
N ALA A 292 -10.86 6.55 10.28
CA ALA A 292 -12.01 5.64 10.27
C ALA A 292 -11.91 4.59 11.39
N TRP A 293 -10.73 4.00 11.60
CA TRP A 293 -10.49 3.04 12.69
C TRP A 293 -10.62 3.70 14.07
N LEU A 294 -10.01 4.87 14.25
CA LEU A 294 -10.00 5.59 15.53
C LEU A 294 -11.41 5.99 15.98
N THR A 295 -12.21 6.45 15.04
CA THR A 295 -13.57 6.98 15.30
C THR A 295 -14.66 5.92 15.21
N ASN A 296 -14.35 4.68 14.85
CA ASN A 296 -15.32 3.64 14.51
C ASN A 296 -16.37 4.13 13.52
N THR A 297 -15.93 4.83 12.48
CA THR A 297 -16.78 5.26 11.37
C THR A 297 -16.31 4.66 10.05
N ARG A 298 -17.21 4.56 9.08
CA ARG A 298 -16.91 4.20 7.71
C ARG A 298 -17.60 5.17 6.78
N GLY A 299 -17.00 5.41 5.62
CA GLY A 299 -17.52 6.29 4.58
C GLY A 299 -17.63 5.59 3.22
N GLY A 300 -17.78 6.36 2.16
CA GLY A 300 -17.83 5.90 0.78
C GLY A 300 -17.26 6.97 -0.15
N ASP A 301 -16.21 7.68 0.27
CA ASP A 301 -15.59 8.74 -0.53
C ASP A 301 -14.54 8.23 -1.49
N VAL A 302 -14.00 7.05 -1.23
CA VAL A 302 -12.92 6.41 -1.99
C VAL A 302 -13.42 5.07 -2.49
N ASP A 303 -13.29 4.83 -3.79
CA ASP A 303 -13.63 3.53 -4.38
C ASP A 303 -12.87 2.41 -3.66
N HIS A 304 -13.53 1.32 -3.34
CA HIS A 304 -12.96 0.14 -2.71
C HIS A 304 -12.53 0.27 -1.24
N ASN A 305 -12.46 1.47 -0.71
CA ASN A 305 -12.07 1.75 0.67
C ASN A 305 -13.22 2.40 1.44
N PRO A 306 -13.76 1.79 2.50
CA PRO A 306 -14.92 2.31 3.21
C PRO A 306 -14.53 3.47 4.16
N VAL A 307 -13.94 4.53 3.61
CA VAL A 307 -13.41 5.69 4.32
C VAL A 307 -14.04 6.99 3.82
N ALA A 308 -13.88 8.07 4.59
CA ALA A 308 -14.28 9.42 4.18
C ALA A 308 -13.11 10.39 4.28
N LEU A 309 -13.07 11.39 3.40
CA LEU A 309 -12.11 12.49 3.46
C LEU A 309 -12.25 13.20 4.81
N SER A 310 -11.28 13.01 5.69
CA SER A 310 -11.33 13.49 7.07
C SER A 310 -9.96 13.49 7.72
N TYR A 311 -9.80 14.32 8.76
CA TYR A 311 -8.66 14.33 9.66
C TYR A 311 -9.13 14.19 11.09
N CYS A 312 -8.27 13.74 12.00
CA CYS A 312 -8.55 13.76 13.42
C CYS A 312 -7.37 14.35 14.20
N LEU A 313 -7.62 15.43 14.96
CA LEU A 313 -6.67 16.03 15.88
C LEU A 313 -7.01 15.62 17.32
N ILE A 314 -6.07 14.99 18.00
CA ILE A 314 -6.20 14.53 19.38
C ILE A 314 -5.30 15.40 20.27
N THR A 315 -5.86 15.96 21.35
CA THR A 315 -5.10 16.61 22.40
C THR A 315 -5.23 15.84 23.72
N ALA A 316 -4.63 16.33 24.79
CA ALA A 316 -4.69 15.66 26.10
C ALA A 316 -6.13 15.48 26.60
N ASP A 317 -7.01 16.39 26.27
CA ASP A 317 -8.38 16.52 26.80
C ASP A 317 -9.48 16.50 25.72
N ALA A 318 -9.15 16.74 24.46
CA ALA A 318 -10.11 16.80 23.34
C ALA A 318 -9.74 15.86 22.18
N ALA A 319 -10.72 15.56 21.34
CA ALA A 319 -10.53 14.97 20.03
C ALA A 319 -11.50 15.64 19.04
N THR A 320 -11.02 16.00 17.86
CA THR A 320 -11.81 16.69 16.83
C THR A 320 -11.68 15.99 15.50
N LEU A 321 -12.82 15.61 14.94
CA LEU A 321 -12.94 15.08 13.58
C LEU A 321 -13.22 16.26 12.62
N TYR A 322 -12.38 16.43 11.60
CA TYR A 322 -12.57 17.40 10.52
C TYR A 322 -13.10 16.65 9.29
N VAL A 323 -14.34 16.96 8.92
CA VAL A 323 -15.04 16.27 7.83
C VAL A 323 -16.08 17.23 7.21
N ASP A 324 -16.56 16.94 6.01
CA ASP A 324 -17.74 17.63 5.51
C ASP A 324 -18.94 17.29 6.42
N GLU A 325 -19.46 18.29 7.10
CA GLU A 325 -20.54 18.14 8.11
C GLU A 325 -21.83 17.56 7.49
N ALA A 326 -22.05 17.73 6.18
CA ALA A 326 -23.19 17.14 5.48
C ALA A 326 -23.16 15.60 5.48
N LYS A 327 -22.00 14.98 5.66
CA LYS A 327 -21.83 13.52 5.77
C LYS A 327 -22.18 12.97 7.15
N VAL A 328 -22.27 13.83 8.18
CA VAL A 328 -22.46 13.42 9.57
C VAL A 328 -23.95 13.27 9.87
N VAL A 329 -24.49 12.10 9.57
CA VAL A 329 -25.91 11.78 9.86
C VAL A 329 -26.15 11.68 11.37
N PRO A 330 -27.42 11.81 11.85
CA PRO A 330 -27.73 11.86 13.28
C PRO A 330 -27.17 10.71 14.12
N ALA A 331 -27.14 9.49 13.58
CA ALA A 331 -26.58 8.33 14.26
C ALA A 331 -25.06 8.46 14.49
N VAL A 332 -24.34 8.98 13.48
CA VAL A 332 -22.89 9.25 13.58
C VAL A 332 -22.61 10.40 14.53
N ALA A 333 -23.41 11.48 14.47
CA ALA A 333 -23.29 12.60 15.41
C ALA A 333 -23.46 12.16 16.86
N ALA A 334 -24.48 11.35 17.15
CA ALA A 334 -24.70 10.79 18.48
C ALA A 334 -23.56 9.87 18.93
N HIS A 335 -23.04 9.02 18.03
CA HIS A 335 -21.91 8.13 18.29
C HIS A 335 -20.64 8.92 18.67
N LEU A 336 -20.27 9.93 17.88
CA LEU A 336 -19.09 10.77 18.11
C LEU A 336 -19.23 11.59 19.39
N ALA A 337 -20.41 12.20 19.62
CA ALA A 337 -20.68 12.95 20.83
C ALA A 337 -20.57 12.09 22.10
N ALA A 338 -21.11 10.86 22.07
CA ALA A 338 -21.00 9.90 23.19
C ALA A 338 -19.54 9.52 23.48
N ALA A 339 -18.67 9.57 22.48
CA ALA A 339 -17.24 9.32 22.60
C ALA A 339 -16.41 10.56 22.97
N GLY A 340 -17.03 11.74 23.08
CA GLY A 340 -16.34 13.01 23.33
C GLY A 340 -15.51 13.50 22.13
N VAL A 341 -15.93 13.16 20.91
CA VAL A 341 -15.30 13.63 19.66
C VAL A 341 -16.13 14.77 19.08
N ALA A 342 -15.53 15.96 19.01
CA ALA A 342 -16.14 17.10 18.34
C ALA A 342 -16.06 16.97 16.83
N VAL A 343 -17.01 17.54 16.10
CA VAL A 343 -16.99 17.63 14.64
C VAL A 343 -16.77 19.07 14.22
N LYS A 344 -15.90 19.31 13.25
CA LYS A 344 -15.65 20.61 12.62
C LYS A 344 -15.61 20.46 11.10
N PRO A 345 -15.85 21.54 10.35
CA PRO A 345 -15.70 21.54 8.90
C PRO A 345 -14.28 21.09 8.47
N TYR A 346 -14.20 20.32 7.39
CA TYR A 346 -12.93 19.77 6.85
C TYR A 346 -11.85 20.83 6.70
N GLY A 347 -12.19 22.01 6.17
CA GLY A 347 -11.23 23.11 5.98
C GLY A 347 -10.74 23.78 7.27
N GLY A 348 -11.32 23.46 8.44
CA GLY A 348 -10.92 24.02 9.72
C GLY A 348 -9.61 23.48 10.29
N LEU A 349 -9.07 22.39 9.72
CA LEU A 349 -7.88 21.69 10.22
C LEU A 349 -6.67 22.62 10.39
N LEU A 350 -6.31 23.38 9.35
CA LEU A 350 -5.07 24.18 9.39
C LEU A 350 -5.06 25.22 10.48
N ALA A 351 -6.22 25.83 10.78
CA ALA A 351 -6.35 26.82 11.85
C ALA A 351 -6.09 26.19 13.24
N ASP A 352 -6.64 25.01 13.50
CA ASP A 352 -6.46 24.32 14.77
C ASP A 352 -5.06 23.72 14.94
N VAL A 353 -4.47 23.21 13.85
CA VAL A 353 -3.06 22.75 13.84
C VAL A 353 -2.11 23.92 14.09
N ALA A 354 -2.35 25.06 13.47
CA ALA A 354 -1.59 26.30 13.69
C ALA A 354 -1.71 26.76 15.15
N ALA A 355 -2.93 26.76 15.72
CA ALA A 355 -3.17 27.11 17.12
C ALA A 355 -2.46 26.16 18.09
N ALA A 356 -2.51 24.85 17.84
CA ALA A 356 -1.80 23.85 18.65
C ALA A 356 -0.28 24.05 18.62
N ALA A 357 0.30 24.34 17.46
CA ALA A 357 1.71 24.64 17.30
C ALA A 357 2.12 25.96 17.98
N ALA A 358 1.31 27.02 17.83
CA ALA A 358 1.54 28.34 18.46
C ALA A 358 1.48 28.29 20.00
N ALA A 359 0.68 27.39 20.58
CA ALA A 359 0.59 27.17 22.01
C ALA A 359 1.87 26.55 22.61
N GLY A 360 2.89 26.23 21.79
CA GLY A 360 4.17 25.63 22.21
C GLY A 360 4.06 24.13 22.50
N GLY A 361 2.93 23.50 22.20
CA GLY A 361 2.75 22.06 22.28
C GLY A 361 3.51 21.35 21.14
N ARG A 362 4.19 20.25 21.47
CA ARG A 362 4.84 19.42 20.44
C ARG A 362 3.75 18.63 19.69
N LEU A 363 3.59 18.90 18.41
CA LEU A 363 2.68 18.17 17.54
C LEU A 363 3.33 16.87 17.06
N TRP A 364 2.68 15.73 17.31
CA TRP A 364 3.06 14.46 16.71
C TRP A 364 2.40 14.34 15.34
N LEU A 365 3.23 14.21 14.34
CA LEU A 365 2.82 13.92 12.97
C LEU A 365 3.75 12.85 12.38
N ASP A 366 3.19 12.00 11.52
CA ASP A 366 3.96 11.02 10.75
C ASP A 366 4.49 11.70 9.48
N PRO A 367 5.80 11.97 9.36
CA PRO A 367 6.34 12.71 8.21
C PRO A 367 6.29 11.91 6.90
N GLY A 368 6.04 10.59 6.97
CA GLY A 368 5.82 9.73 5.81
C GLY A 368 4.38 9.70 5.31
N ARG A 369 3.42 10.27 6.10
CA ARG A 369 1.98 10.25 5.78
C ARG A 369 1.30 11.62 5.90
N THR A 370 1.95 12.60 6.50
CA THR A 370 1.42 13.96 6.62
C THR A 370 1.83 14.79 5.41
N SER A 371 0.87 15.51 4.81
CA SER A 371 1.14 16.44 3.73
C SER A 371 2.05 17.58 4.19
N TYR A 372 2.90 18.03 3.29
CA TYR A 372 3.84 19.12 3.58
C TYR A 372 3.12 20.46 3.86
N ALA A 373 1.92 20.66 3.28
CA ALA A 373 1.08 21.85 3.54
C ALA A 373 0.70 21.95 5.04
N VAL A 374 0.30 20.86 5.66
CA VAL A 374 -0.02 20.82 7.10
C VAL A 374 1.21 21.10 7.95
N TYR A 375 2.36 20.53 7.60
CA TYR A 375 3.63 20.81 8.28
C TYR A 375 4.03 22.27 8.18
N GLN A 376 3.93 22.88 6.98
CA GLN A 376 4.25 24.29 6.76
C GLN A 376 3.36 25.22 7.61
N ALA A 377 2.05 24.94 7.69
CA ALA A 377 1.12 25.71 8.49
C ALA A 377 1.51 25.69 9.97
N ALA A 378 1.82 24.52 10.52
CA ALA A 378 2.29 24.37 11.90
C ALA A 378 3.61 25.10 12.17
N ALA A 379 4.59 24.93 11.29
CA ALA A 379 5.91 25.56 11.42
C ALA A 379 5.84 27.08 11.35
N LYS A 380 5.03 27.63 10.43
CA LYS A 380 4.80 29.08 10.30
C LYS A 380 4.17 29.65 11.56
N ALA A 381 3.09 29.06 12.07
CA ALA A 381 2.42 29.55 13.27
C ALA A 381 3.31 29.49 14.52
N PHE A 382 4.12 28.46 14.67
CA PHE A 382 5.11 28.36 15.73
C PHE A 382 6.16 29.48 15.66
N ALA A 383 6.70 29.75 14.48
CA ALA A 383 7.70 30.82 14.27
C ALA A 383 7.13 32.22 14.58
N GLU A 384 5.89 32.48 14.18
CA GLU A 384 5.18 33.74 14.45
C GLU A 384 4.95 33.93 15.96
N ALA A 385 4.52 32.90 16.68
CA ALA A 385 4.33 32.93 18.13
C ALA A 385 5.65 33.14 18.89
N ALA A 386 6.73 32.46 18.48
CA ALA A 386 8.06 32.64 19.07
C ALA A 386 8.62 34.06 18.83
N GLY A 387 8.43 34.64 17.63
CA GLY A 387 8.81 36.01 17.30
C GLY A 387 8.02 37.06 18.07
N ALA A 388 6.73 36.84 18.33
CA ALA A 388 5.88 37.73 19.13
C ALA A 388 6.28 37.71 20.63
N GLY A 389 6.70 36.56 21.15
CA GLY A 389 7.19 36.42 22.52
C GLY A 389 8.50 37.17 22.79
N SER A 390 9.37 37.26 21.78
CA SER A 390 10.65 37.99 21.84
C SER A 390 10.48 39.52 21.93
N LYS A 391 9.37 40.07 21.46
CA LYS A 391 9.07 41.52 21.50
C LYS A 391 8.42 41.99 22.79
N LYS A 392 8.05 41.08 23.73
CA LYS A 392 7.29 41.40 24.95
C LYS A 392 8.11 41.47 26.27
N ARG A 393 9.45 41.35 26.23
CA ARG A 393 10.24 41.65 27.43
C ARG A 393 10.54 43.19 27.46
N PRO A 394 9.97 43.95 28.42
CA PRO A 394 10.43 45.32 28.70
C PRO A 394 11.88 45.22 29.18
N ARG A 395 12.74 46.07 28.63
CA ARG A 395 14.03 46.38 29.23
C ARG A 395 13.69 47.06 30.57
N GLU A 396 13.93 46.41 31.68
CA GLU A 396 14.13 47.10 32.96
C GLU A 396 15.46 47.85 32.80
N GLU A 397 15.36 49.17 32.78
CA GLU A 397 16.49 50.06 32.83
C GLU A 397 17.07 49.99 34.26
N GLU A 398 18.18 49.26 34.42
CA GLU A 398 19.06 49.49 35.57
C GLU A 398 19.93 50.70 35.24
N GLU A 399 19.60 51.87 35.82
CA GLU A 399 20.50 52.98 35.97
C GLU A 399 21.58 52.59 36.99
N GLU A 400 22.81 52.33 36.51
CA GLU A 400 24.03 52.46 37.32
C GLU A 400 24.97 53.46 36.69
N GLU A 401 25.19 54.57 37.45
CA GLU A 401 26.21 55.56 37.22
C GLU A 401 27.63 54.97 37.29
N GLY A 402 28.51 55.39 36.38
CA GLY A 402 29.88 55.50 36.74
C GLY A 402 30.95 55.04 35.75
N GLN A 403 31.61 56.05 35.19
CA GLN A 403 33.02 56.14 34.80
C GLN A 403 33.48 55.64 33.42
N ALA A 404 33.93 56.59 32.69
CA ALA A 404 34.65 56.56 31.42
C ALA A 404 35.95 55.74 31.50
N ALA A 405 36.18 54.88 30.51
CA ALA A 405 37.50 54.47 30.05
C ALA A 405 37.49 54.24 28.54
N ASN A 406 38.36 54.96 27.84
CA ASN A 406 38.65 54.83 26.42
C ASN A 406 39.14 53.41 26.07
N GLY A 407 38.58 52.84 25.00
CA GLY A 407 39.10 51.64 24.41
C GLY A 407 38.40 51.35 23.05
N ASN A 408 39.14 51.57 21.96
CA ASN A 408 38.76 51.12 20.61
C ASN A 408 38.51 49.61 20.59
N GLY A 409 37.26 49.20 20.44
CA GLY A 409 36.86 47.80 20.25
C GLY A 409 35.82 47.73 19.14
N HIS A 410 36.17 47.09 18.01
CA HIS A 410 35.24 46.77 16.95
C HIS A 410 34.08 45.99 17.55
N ALA A 411 32.88 46.56 17.53
CA ALA A 411 31.65 45.85 17.86
C ALA A 411 31.39 44.80 16.78
N ALA A 412 31.71 43.55 17.09
CA ALA A 412 31.21 42.43 16.33
C ALA A 412 29.67 42.41 16.46
N ALA A 413 28.98 42.61 15.34
CA ALA A 413 27.54 42.48 15.27
C ALA A 413 27.11 41.10 15.83
N ALA A 414 26.40 41.12 16.95
CA ALA A 414 25.83 39.92 17.52
C ALA A 414 24.93 39.25 16.47
N LYS A 415 25.27 38.03 16.05
CA LYS A 415 24.40 37.21 15.21
C LYS A 415 23.04 37.19 15.87
N PRO A 416 21.94 37.43 15.11
CA PRO A 416 20.60 37.29 15.66
C PRO A 416 20.49 35.85 16.20
N ALA A 417 20.01 35.73 17.46
CA ALA A 417 19.73 34.43 18.06
C ALA A 417 18.84 33.62 17.11
N ALA A 418 19.30 32.44 16.72
CA ALA A 418 18.55 31.57 15.81
C ALA A 418 17.13 31.40 16.40
N ALA A 419 16.10 31.82 15.66
CA ALA A 419 14.71 31.61 16.05
C ALA A 419 14.53 30.13 16.36
N ALA A 420 13.85 29.79 17.48
CA ALA A 420 13.60 28.42 17.86
C ALA A 420 12.87 27.72 16.71
N ALA A 421 13.48 26.68 16.15
CA ALA A 421 12.87 25.92 15.07
C ALA A 421 11.67 25.11 15.61
N PHE A 422 10.60 25.01 14.82
CA PHE A 422 9.48 24.15 15.12
C PHE A 422 9.96 22.70 15.30
N LYS A 423 9.65 22.11 16.47
CA LYS A 423 10.05 20.74 16.80
C LYS A 423 8.80 19.87 16.94
N ALA A 424 8.37 19.28 15.84
CA ALA A 424 7.38 18.21 15.86
C ALA A 424 7.92 16.96 16.56
N VAL A 425 7.03 16.07 16.99
CA VAL A 425 7.34 14.67 17.27
C VAL A 425 7.18 13.93 15.95
N GLU A 426 8.27 13.74 15.24
CA GLU A 426 8.29 13.11 13.91
C GLU A 426 8.55 11.61 14.07
N LEU A 427 7.49 10.87 14.34
CA LEU A 427 7.49 9.42 14.49
C LEU A 427 6.35 8.83 13.65
N PRO A 428 6.45 7.56 13.24
CA PRO A 428 5.32 6.84 12.63
C PRO A 428 4.06 6.97 13.51
N SER A 429 2.90 7.02 12.86
CA SER A 429 1.62 7.12 13.58
C SER A 429 1.42 5.94 14.54
N PRO A 430 1.10 6.17 15.81
CA PRO A 430 0.81 5.10 16.75
C PRO A 430 -0.49 4.38 16.42
N ILE A 431 -1.36 5.01 15.63
CA ILE A 431 -2.63 4.44 15.17
C ILE A 431 -2.36 3.33 14.16
N THR A 432 -1.41 3.52 13.22
CA THR A 432 -1.00 2.49 12.24
C THR A 432 -0.63 1.17 12.93
N ALA A 433 0.23 1.23 13.95
CA ALA A 433 0.65 0.04 14.69
C ALA A 433 -0.50 -0.57 15.50
N ALA A 434 -1.35 0.28 16.10
CA ALA A 434 -2.47 -0.16 16.92
C ALA A 434 -3.55 -0.89 16.12
N LYS A 435 -3.86 -0.44 14.88
CA LYS A 435 -4.85 -1.10 14.02
C LYS A 435 -4.29 -2.31 13.26
N ALA A 436 -2.98 -2.38 13.05
CA ALA A 436 -2.35 -3.53 12.41
C ALA A 436 -2.51 -4.81 13.24
N ILE A 437 -2.47 -4.70 14.57
CA ILE A 437 -2.70 -5.81 15.50
C ILE A 437 -4.20 -5.88 15.82
N LYS A 438 -4.90 -6.78 15.13
CA LYS A 438 -6.35 -6.92 15.22
C LYS A 438 -6.77 -7.48 16.59
N ASN A 439 -7.82 -6.89 17.18
CA ASN A 439 -8.44 -7.46 18.37
C ASN A 439 -9.30 -8.69 18.04
N ALA A 440 -9.82 -9.37 19.06
CA ALA A 440 -10.58 -10.62 18.87
C ALA A 440 -11.84 -10.44 18.01
N ALA A 441 -12.54 -9.29 18.13
CA ALA A 441 -13.74 -9.02 17.34
C ALA A 441 -13.41 -8.69 15.88
N GLU A 442 -12.34 -7.94 15.62
CA GLU A 442 -11.84 -7.67 14.28
C GLU A 442 -11.41 -8.98 13.58
N LEU A 443 -10.69 -9.88 14.28
CA LEU A 443 -10.32 -11.18 13.74
C LEU A 443 -11.53 -12.07 13.47
N GLU A 444 -12.53 -12.06 14.33
CA GLU A 444 -13.78 -12.82 14.10
C GLU A 444 -14.55 -12.25 12.90
N GLY A 445 -14.60 -10.92 12.78
CA GLY A 445 -15.17 -10.25 11.60
C GLY A 445 -14.45 -10.64 10.31
N MET A 446 -13.11 -10.68 10.33
CA MET A 446 -12.31 -11.13 9.19
C MET A 446 -12.61 -12.59 8.82
N ARG A 447 -12.71 -13.50 9.80
CA ARG A 447 -13.08 -14.91 9.53
C ARG A 447 -14.46 -15.01 8.91
N GLU A 448 -15.45 -14.28 9.44
CA GLU A 448 -16.81 -14.28 8.93
C GLU A 448 -16.87 -13.72 7.49
N ALA A 449 -16.14 -12.63 7.19
CA ALA A 449 -16.05 -12.09 5.85
C ALA A 449 -15.51 -13.12 4.85
N HIS A 450 -14.42 -13.83 5.22
CA HIS A 450 -13.81 -14.85 4.35
C HIS A 450 -14.71 -16.08 4.13
N LEU A 451 -15.52 -16.47 5.11
CA LEU A 451 -16.48 -17.56 4.92
C LEU A 451 -17.62 -17.16 3.97
N ARG A 452 -18.11 -15.94 4.05
CA ARG A 452 -19.10 -15.38 3.10
C ARG A 452 -18.51 -15.29 1.70
N ASP A 453 -17.31 -14.74 1.60
CA ASP A 453 -16.60 -14.59 0.33
C ASP A 453 -16.28 -15.95 -0.32
N ALA A 454 -15.92 -16.96 0.48
CA ALA A 454 -15.66 -18.30 -0.02
C ALA A 454 -16.90 -18.90 -0.71
N VAL A 455 -18.12 -18.70 -0.16
CA VAL A 455 -19.36 -19.13 -0.82
C VAL A 455 -19.54 -18.41 -2.17
N ALA A 456 -19.31 -17.09 -2.21
CA ALA A 456 -19.43 -16.32 -3.43
C ALA A 456 -18.43 -16.75 -4.53
N VAL A 457 -17.15 -16.91 -4.15
CA VAL A 457 -16.10 -17.33 -5.08
C VAL A 457 -16.31 -18.77 -5.57
N CYS A 458 -16.67 -19.71 -4.69
CA CYS A 458 -17.01 -21.08 -5.07
C CYS A 458 -18.21 -21.14 -6.03
N SER A 459 -19.25 -20.31 -5.77
CA SER A 459 -20.41 -20.19 -6.66
C SER A 459 -20.01 -19.68 -8.04
N PHE A 460 -19.13 -18.71 -8.07
CA PHE A 460 -18.58 -18.17 -9.32
C PHE A 460 -17.76 -19.21 -10.09
N ILE A 461 -16.84 -19.92 -9.41
CA ILE A 461 -15.97 -20.90 -10.09
C ILE A 461 -16.84 -22.02 -10.69
N LYS A 462 -17.81 -22.54 -9.93
CA LYS A 462 -18.78 -23.53 -10.45
C LYS A 462 -19.53 -22.99 -11.66
N TRP A 463 -20.06 -21.77 -11.57
CA TRP A 463 -20.80 -21.15 -12.67
C TRP A 463 -19.90 -21.01 -13.93
N LEU A 464 -18.65 -20.60 -13.78
CA LEU A 464 -17.72 -20.46 -14.89
C LEU A 464 -17.42 -21.82 -15.56
N GLU A 465 -17.13 -22.85 -14.75
CA GLU A 465 -16.88 -24.21 -15.25
C GLU A 465 -18.11 -24.75 -15.99
N ASP A 466 -19.30 -24.62 -15.42
CA ASP A 466 -20.56 -25.07 -16.05
C ASP A 466 -20.82 -24.32 -17.37
N THR A 467 -20.63 -23.01 -17.39
CA THR A 467 -20.86 -22.18 -18.58
C THR A 467 -19.92 -22.53 -19.71
N VAL A 468 -18.63 -22.65 -19.43
CA VAL A 468 -17.64 -23.02 -20.46
C VAL A 468 -17.81 -24.47 -20.93
N ALA A 469 -18.26 -25.37 -20.08
CA ALA A 469 -18.58 -26.77 -20.44
C ALA A 469 -19.70 -26.87 -21.50
N THR A 470 -20.59 -25.86 -21.63
CA THR A 470 -21.59 -25.79 -22.71
C THR A 470 -20.99 -25.39 -24.06
N GLY A 471 -19.73 -25.01 -24.13
CA GLY A 471 -19.08 -24.41 -25.30
C GLY A 471 -19.23 -22.89 -25.40
N ALA A 472 -19.85 -22.24 -24.39
CA ALA A 472 -19.95 -20.78 -24.33
C ALA A 472 -18.61 -20.16 -23.90
N THR A 473 -18.41 -18.90 -24.28
CA THR A 473 -17.27 -18.07 -23.82
C THR A 473 -17.78 -16.99 -22.87
N VAL A 474 -16.94 -16.58 -21.93
CA VAL A 474 -17.24 -15.52 -20.93
C VAL A 474 -16.17 -14.45 -21.05
N THR A 475 -16.55 -13.19 -21.26
CA THR A 475 -15.59 -12.09 -21.30
C THR A 475 -15.02 -11.78 -19.90
N GLU A 476 -13.84 -11.21 -19.84
CA GLU A 476 -13.20 -10.80 -18.57
C GLU A 476 -14.07 -9.80 -17.79
N VAL A 477 -14.81 -8.92 -18.50
CA VAL A 477 -15.79 -8.00 -17.89
C VAL A 477 -16.98 -8.76 -17.30
N GLU A 478 -17.49 -9.80 -17.97
CA GLU A 478 -18.56 -10.66 -17.45
C GLU A 478 -18.08 -11.48 -16.24
N VAL A 479 -16.81 -11.89 -16.21
CA VAL A 479 -16.18 -12.53 -15.04
C VAL A 479 -16.30 -11.62 -13.82
N ASP A 480 -15.86 -10.36 -13.92
CA ASP A 480 -15.94 -9.37 -12.85
C ASP A 480 -17.39 -9.12 -12.40
N LEU A 481 -18.26 -8.80 -13.34
CA LEU A 481 -19.69 -8.52 -13.05
C LEU A 481 -20.38 -9.70 -12.37
N LYS A 482 -20.11 -10.91 -12.82
CA LYS A 482 -20.72 -12.13 -12.28
C LYS A 482 -20.23 -12.46 -10.88
N LEU A 483 -18.91 -12.35 -10.65
CA LEU A 483 -18.33 -12.56 -9.32
C LEU A 483 -18.83 -11.51 -8.32
N THR A 484 -18.84 -10.24 -8.72
CA THR A 484 -19.41 -9.15 -7.92
C THR A 484 -20.87 -9.41 -7.59
N GLY A 485 -21.66 -9.97 -8.53
CA GLY A 485 -23.03 -10.37 -8.28
C GLY A 485 -23.20 -11.47 -7.22
N PHE A 486 -22.31 -12.48 -7.19
CA PHE A 486 -22.28 -13.50 -6.15
C PHE A 486 -21.87 -12.93 -4.78
N ARG A 487 -20.95 -12.00 -4.74
CA ARG A 487 -20.57 -11.27 -3.52
C ARG A 487 -21.70 -10.40 -3.00
N ALA A 488 -22.39 -9.68 -3.88
CA ALA A 488 -23.53 -8.82 -3.53
C ALA A 488 -24.72 -9.61 -2.95
N ALA A 489 -24.81 -10.89 -3.25
CA ALA A 489 -25.80 -11.78 -2.64
C ALA A 489 -25.42 -12.24 -1.21
N GLN A 490 -24.19 -12.00 -0.75
CA GLN A 490 -23.77 -12.35 0.60
C GLN A 490 -24.17 -11.27 1.62
N PRO A 491 -24.56 -11.68 2.85
CA PRO A 491 -24.93 -10.71 3.88
C PRO A 491 -23.80 -9.73 4.19
N GLY A 492 -24.12 -8.44 4.30
CA GLY A 492 -23.18 -7.39 4.71
C GLY A 492 -22.10 -7.05 3.68
N PHE A 493 -22.24 -7.47 2.42
CA PHE A 493 -21.39 -7.00 1.34
C PHE A 493 -21.64 -5.50 1.11
N VAL A 494 -20.57 -4.73 0.95
CA VAL A 494 -20.59 -3.27 0.73
C VAL A 494 -20.21 -2.96 -0.71
N GLU A 495 -19.01 -3.39 -1.11
CA GLU A 495 -18.42 -3.19 -2.44
C GLU A 495 -17.24 -4.14 -2.65
N THR A 496 -16.58 -4.11 -3.79
CA THR A 496 -15.30 -4.80 -4.00
C THR A 496 -14.19 -4.10 -3.21
N SER A 497 -13.19 -4.86 -2.71
CA SER A 497 -12.06 -4.28 -1.94
C SER A 497 -10.97 -3.69 -2.84
N PHE A 498 -11.02 -3.98 -4.14
CA PHE A 498 -10.23 -3.38 -5.22
C PHE A 498 -10.87 -3.74 -6.57
N SER A 499 -10.40 -3.12 -7.64
CA SER A 499 -10.87 -3.46 -9.00
C SER A 499 -10.47 -4.89 -9.35
N THR A 500 -11.42 -5.76 -9.65
CA THR A 500 -11.18 -7.16 -10.00
C THR A 500 -10.17 -7.29 -11.15
N ILE A 501 -9.18 -8.14 -10.97
CA ILE A 501 -8.21 -8.53 -11.99
C ILE A 501 -8.65 -9.87 -12.57
N ALA A 502 -9.27 -9.85 -13.75
CA ALA A 502 -9.72 -11.03 -14.48
C ALA A 502 -8.90 -11.17 -15.74
N GLY A 503 -7.68 -11.73 -15.65
CA GLY A 503 -6.73 -11.80 -16.75
C GLY A 503 -6.77 -13.13 -17.50
N ALA A 504 -7.36 -13.15 -18.70
CA ALA A 504 -7.45 -14.32 -19.56
C ALA A 504 -6.22 -14.45 -20.47
N GLY A 505 -5.49 -15.57 -20.39
CA GLY A 505 -4.29 -15.82 -21.18
C GLY A 505 -3.25 -14.71 -21.02
N PRO A 506 -2.83 -14.02 -22.12
CA PRO A 506 -1.83 -12.94 -22.08
C PRO A 506 -2.15 -11.79 -21.12
N ASN A 507 -3.44 -11.47 -20.89
CA ASN A 507 -3.84 -10.42 -19.95
C ASN A 507 -3.52 -10.80 -18.49
N GLY A 508 -3.47 -12.11 -18.18
CA GLY A 508 -3.02 -12.61 -16.88
C GLY A 508 -1.55 -12.28 -16.55
N ALA A 509 -0.72 -11.96 -17.57
CA ALA A 509 0.65 -11.52 -17.36
C ALA A 509 0.76 -10.05 -16.91
N ILE A 510 -0.29 -9.27 -17.03
CA ILE A 510 -0.37 -7.89 -16.56
C ILE A 510 -0.80 -7.92 -15.10
N ILE A 511 0.12 -7.68 -14.18
CA ILE A 511 -0.05 -7.95 -12.74
C ILE A 511 -1.29 -7.26 -12.14
N HIS A 512 -1.57 -6.02 -12.54
CA HIS A 512 -2.74 -5.24 -12.14
C HIS A 512 -3.65 -4.96 -13.35
N TYR A 513 -3.95 -6.00 -14.12
CA TYR A 513 -4.82 -5.91 -15.29
C TYR A 513 -6.23 -5.43 -14.89
N ARG A 514 -6.80 -4.56 -15.70
CA ARG A 514 -8.19 -4.13 -15.56
C ARG A 514 -8.93 -4.34 -16.87
N ALA A 515 -9.91 -5.22 -16.86
CA ALA A 515 -10.74 -5.51 -18.03
C ALA A 515 -11.56 -4.28 -18.43
N GLN A 516 -11.58 -3.95 -19.72
CA GLN A 516 -12.38 -2.84 -20.28
C GLN A 516 -13.29 -3.37 -21.38
N PRO A 517 -14.55 -2.89 -21.44
CA PRO A 517 -15.43 -3.23 -22.54
C PRO A 517 -14.80 -2.91 -23.91
N GLY A 518 -14.88 -3.85 -24.85
CA GLY A 518 -14.39 -3.68 -26.22
C GLY A 518 -12.91 -4.01 -26.43
N SER A 519 -12.09 -4.13 -25.36
CA SER A 519 -10.67 -4.54 -25.43
C SER A 519 -10.35 -5.78 -24.61
N CYS A 520 -11.26 -6.24 -23.75
CA CYS A 520 -11.11 -7.43 -22.91
C CYS A 520 -11.12 -8.72 -23.77
N ARG A 521 -10.50 -9.76 -23.23
CA ARG A 521 -10.49 -11.11 -23.82
C ARG A 521 -11.67 -11.94 -23.30
N SER A 522 -11.80 -13.14 -23.86
CA SER A 522 -12.78 -14.13 -23.42
C SER A 522 -12.10 -15.35 -22.84
N VAL A 523 -12.74 -15.94 -21.84
CA VAL A 523 -12.40 -17.23 -21.23
C VAL A 523 -13.17 -18.33 -21.96
N ASP A 524 -12.45 -19.34 -22.43
CA ASP A 524 -12.96 -20.56 -23.04
C ASP A 524 -12.24 -21.79 -22.47
N ALA A 525 -12.52 -22.97 -23.02
CA ALA A 525 -11.88 -24.23 -22.60
C ALA A 525 -10.35 -24.29 -22.76
N ASN A 526 -9.74 -23.36 -23.49
CA ASN A 526 -8.30 -23.31 -23.74
C ASN A 526 -7.58 -22.22 -22.96
N THR A 527 -8.33 -21.46 -22.16
CA THR A 527 -7.83 -20.25 -21.52
C THR A 527 -7.42 -20.52 -20.07
N LEU A 528 -6.19 -20.13 -19.71
CA LEU A 528 -5.78 -19.95 -18.31
C LEU A 528 -6.29 -18.59 -17.84
N LEU A 529 -7.07 -18.58 -16.78
CA LEU A 529 -7.61 -17.38 -16.13
C LEU A 529 -6.89 -17.14 -14.80
N LEU A 530 -6.25 -15.99 -14.66
CA LEU A 530 -5.83 -15.45 -13.37
C LEU A 530 -6.97 -14.56 -12.88
N LEU A 531 -7.56 -14.89 -11.74
CA LEU A 531 -8.63 -14.13 -11.11
C LEU A 531 -8.21 -13.70 -9.72
N ASP A 532 -7.99 -12.40 -9.57
CA ASP A 532 -7.67 -11.75 -8.31
C ASP A 532 -8.76 -10.75 -7.96
N SER A 533 -9.33 -10.86 -6.75
CA SER A 533 -10.55 -10.15 -6.39
C SER A 533 -10.79 -10.19 -4.88
N GLY A 534 -11.49 -9.20 -4.38
CA GLY A 534 -11.86 -9.15 -2.98
C GLY A 534 -13.17 -8.40 -2.73
N GLY A 535 -13.68 -8.47 -1.52
CA GLY A 535 -14.89 -7.78 -1.09
C GLY A 535 -14.72 -7.04 0.23
N GLN A 536 -15.32 -5.86 0.30
CA GLN A 536 -15.57 -5.14 1.54
C GLN A 536 -16.89 -5.64 2.12
N TYR A 537 -16.82 -6.18 3.33
CA TYR A 537 -17.98 -6.57 4.12
C TYR A 537 -18.07 -5.66 5.36
N GLU A 538 -19.26 -5.54 5.93
CA GLU A 538 -19.42 -4.80 7.20
C GLU A 538 -18.49 -5.32 8.31
N CYS A 539 -18.14 -6.61 8.26
CA CYS A 539 -17.33 -7.28 9.27
C CYS A 539 -15.84 -7.40 8.93
N GLY A 540 -15.43 -7.28 7.66
CA GLY A 540 -14.04 -7.50 7.26
C GLY A 540 -13.78 -7.21 5.79
N THR A 541 -12.53 -7.31 5.40
CA THR A 541 -12.03 -7.13 4.03
C THR A 541 -11.45 -8.46 3.54
N THR A 542 -11.78 -8.87 2.31
CA THR A 542 -11.23 -10.08 1.70
C THR A 542 -10.34 -9.75 0.51
N ASP A 543 -9.40 -10.64 0.25
CA ASP A 543 -8.47 -10.64 -0.86
C ASP A 543 -8.13 -12.08 -1.22
N ILE A 544 -8.22 -12.42 -2.51
CA ILE A 544 -7.96 -13.77 -2.99
C ILE A 544 -7.58 -13.79 -4.46
N THR A 545 -6.50 -14.49 -4.79
CA THR A 545 -6.22 -14.89 -6.16
C THR A 545 -6.35 -16.39 -6.36
N ARG A 546 -7.05 -16.79 -7.43
CA ARG A 546 -7.06 -18.15 -7.96
C ARG A 546 -6.70 -18.14 -9.44
N THR A 547 -5.75 -19.02 -9.79
CA THR A 547 -5.48 -19.35 -11.20
C THR A 547 -6.30 -20.57 -11.58
N MET A 548 -7.02 -20.52 -12.69
CA MET A 548 -7.99 -21.53 -13.11
C MET A 548 -7.84 -21.86 -14.60
N HIS A 549 -8.11 -23.10 -14.96
CA HIS A 549 -8.24 -23.57 -16.35
C HIS A 549 -9.49 -24.41 -16.49
N THR A 550 -10.38 -24.09 -17.42
CA THR A 550 -11.66 -24.80 -17.57
C THR A 550 -11.53 -26.09 -18.42
N GLY A 551 -10.49 -26.18 -19.27
CA GLY A 551 -10.14 -27.39 -20.04
C GLY A 551 -8.84 -28.05 -19.57
N THR A 552 -7.91 -28.32 -20.50
CA THR A 552 -6.63 -29.00 -20.22
C THR A 552 -5.47 -28.03 -20.28
N PRO A 553 -4.81 -27.73 -19.14
CA PRO A 553 -3.64 -26.86 -19.12
C PRO A 553 -2.41 -27.52 -19.77
N SER A 554 -1.51 -26.75 -20.32
CA SER A 554 -0.22 -27.24 -20.83
C SER A 554 0.70 -27.67 -19.68
N ASP A 555 1.69 -28.53 -19.96
CA ASP A 555 2.69 -28.94 -18.96
C ASP A 555 3.50 -27.74 -18.45
N HIS A 556 3.75 -26.73 -19.27
CA HIS A 556 4.42 -25.50 -18.87
C HIS A 556 3.57 -24.68 -17.86
N GLN A 557 2.28 -24.52 -18.15
CA GLN A 557 1.34 -23.87 -17.22
C GLN A 557 1.24 -24.61 -15.88
N ARG A 558 1.13 -25.94 -15.92
CA ARG A 558 1.11 -26.79 -14.72
C ARG A 558 2.41 -26.66 -13.92
N ARG A 559 3.56 -26.69 -14.59
CA ARG A 559 4.86 -26.51 -13.94
C ARG A 559 4.96 -25.15 -13.24
N CYS A 560 4.67 -24.06 -13.95
CA CYS A 560 4.71 -22.71 -13.39
C CYS A 560 3.76 -22.55 -12.21
N ASN A 561 2.50 -23.04 -12.33
CA ASN A 561 1.52 -23.02 -11.25
C ASN A 561 2.00 -23.82 -10.03
N THR A 562 2.61 -24.98 -10.25
CA THR A 562 3.11 -25.81 -9.14
C THR A 562 4.30 -25.13 -8.43
N ARG A 563 5.19 -24.44 -9.14
CA ARG A 563 6.28 -23.67 -8.52
C ARG A 563 5.77 -22.51 -7.66
N VAL A 564 4.73 -21.82 -8.14
CA VAL A 564 4.03 -20.79 -7.36
C VAL A 564 3.36 -21.41 -6.12
N LEU A 565 2.67 -22.54 -6.29
CA LEU A 565 2.04 -23.27 -5.17
C LEU A 565 3.06 -23.71 -4.10
N GLN A 566 4.21 -24.23 -4.53
CA GLN A 566 5.29 -24.61 -3.60
C GLN A 566 5.79 -23.41 -2.80
N GLY A 567 5.94 -22.24 -3.44
CA GLY A 567 6.29 -20.98 -2.75
C GLY A 567 5.22 -20.56 -1.76
N HIS A 568 3.93 -20.66 -2.15
CA HIS A 568 2.79 -20.38 -1.28
C HIS A 568 2.77 -21.30 -0.04
N ILE A 569 2.97 -22.61 -0.24
CA ILE A 569 3.05 -23.60 0.83
C ILE A 569 4.23 -23.32 1.77
N ALA A 570 5.42 -23.03 1.21
CA ALA A 570 6.62 -22.81 2.00
C ALA A 570 6.48 -21.59 2.94
N LEU A 571 5.78 -20.55 2.48
CA LEU A 571 5.49 -19.37 3.31
C LEU A 571 4.38 -19.67 4.33
N ASP A 572 3.28 -20.31 3.93
CA ASP A 572 2.15 -20.66 4.82
C ASP A 572 2.60 -21.56 6.00
N ALA A 573 3.51 -22.51 5.73
CA ALA A 573 4.05 -23.44 6.72
C ALA A 573 5.21 -22.87 7.55
N ALA A 574 5.64 -21.62 7.27
CA ALA A 574 6.79 -21.03 7.95
C ALA A 574 6.56 -20.85 9.45
N VAL A 575 7.62 -21.11 10.23
CA VAL A 575 7.68 -20.81 11.66
C VAL A 575 8.95 -19.98 11.90
N TRP A 576 8.81 -18.86 12.62
CA TRP A 576 9.92 -17.93 12.84
C TRP A 576 9.88 -17.32 14.24
N PRO A 577 11.05 -16.88 14.78
CA PRO A 577 11.10 -16.22 16.07
C PRO A 577 10.44 -14.83 16.01
N GLU A 578 9.72 -14.45 17.08
CA GLU A 578 9.18 -13.09 17.25
C GLU A 578 10.25 -12.02 17.03
N GLY A 579 9.88 -10.90 16.41
CA GLY A 579 10.81 -9.83 16.02
C GLY A 579 11.37 -9.96 14.60
N THR A 580 11.01 -11.02 13.86
CA THR A 580 11.42 -11.21 12.47
C THR A 580 10.58 -10.31 11.54
N PRO A 581 11.21 -9.47 10.70
CA PRO A 581 10.50 -8.70 9.69
C PRO A 581 10.05 -9.58 8.52
N GLY A 582 8.96 -9.22 7.87
CA GLY A 582 8.43 -9.99 6.73
C GLY A 582 9.40 -10.12 5.55
N ALA A 583 10.34 -9.16 5.39
CA ALA A 583 11.39 -9.25 4.37
C ALA A 583 12.28 -10.49 4.51
N ALA A 584 12.43 -11.03 5.71
CA ALA A 584 13.17 -12.28 5.93
C ALA A 584 12.39 -13.52 5.44
N LEU A 585 11.08 -13.43 5.29
CA LEU A 585 10.21 -14.54 4.88
C LEU A 585 9.94 -14.56 3.36
N ASP A 586 10.13 -13.45 2.66
CA ASP A 586 9.87 -13.32 1.21
C ASP A 586 10.60 -14.39 0.37
N ALA A 587 11.82 -14.75 0.77
CA ALA A 587 12.60 -15.77 0.09
C ALA A 587 11.96 -17.16 0.09
N PHE A 588 11.16 -17.52 1.10
CA PHE A 588 10.46 -18.81 1.14
C PHE A 588 9.46 -18.93 -0.01
N ALA A 589 8.76 -17.86 -0.33
CA ALA A 589 7.82 -17.83 -1.44
C ALA A 589 8.51 -17.87 -2.82
N ARG A 590 9.76 -17.39 -2.92
CA ARG A 590 10.49 -17.31 -4.20
C ARG A 590 11.39 -18.50 -4.49
N MET A 591 11.83 -19.24 -3.47
CA MET A 591 12.90 -20.23 -3.61
C MET A 591 12.63 -21.33 -4.65
N HIS A 592 11.36 -21.74 -4.81
CA HIS A 592 10.99 -22.76 -5.79
C HIS A 592 10.95 -22.22 -7.22
N LEU A 593 10.58 -20.96 -7.41
CA LEU A 593 10.67 -20.26 -8.68
C LEU A 593 12.13 -20.04 -9.08
N TRP A 594 12.99 -19.60 -8.18
CA TRP A 594 14.40 -19.36 -8.45
C TRP A 594 15.15 -20.61 -8.91
N ARG A 595 14.76 -21.81 -8.44
CA ARG A 595 15.34 -23.08 -8.89
C ARG A 595 15.13 -23.32 -10.39
N ASP A 596 14.04 -22.79 -10.96
CA ASP A 596 13.72 -22.87 -12.38
C ASP A 596 14.12 -21.58 -13.15
N GLY A 597 14.80 -20.62 -12.51
CA GLY A 597 15.17 -19.34 -13.11
C GLY A 597 13.99 -18.37 -13.27
N LEU A 598 12.87 -18.61 -12.56
CA LEU A 598 11.66 -17.81 -12.59
C LEU A 598 11.63 -16.82 -11.41
N ASN A 599 10.85 -15.73 -11.54
CA ASN A 599 10.67 -14.73 -10.48
C ASN A 599 9.41 -13.90 -10.76
N TYR A 600 9.04 -13.02 -9.82
CA TYR A 600 7.96 -12.03 -9.96
C TYR A 600 8.38 -10.66 -9.39
N ARG A 601 7.70 -9.57 -9.85
CA ARG A 601 8.12 -8.18 -9.65
C ARG A 601 7.31 -7.42 -8.58
N HIS A 602 6.46 -8.11 -7.81
CA HIS A 602 5.68 -7.51 -6.72
C HIS A 602 6.10 -8.06 -5.35
N GLY A 603 5.54 -7.54 -4.26
CA GLY A 603 5.69 -8.08 -2.92
C GLY A 603 5.02 -9.46 -2.82
N THR A 604 5.47 -10.27 -1.89
CA THR A 604 4.85 -11.59 -1.61
C THR A 604 3.62 -11.46 -0.72
N GLY A 605 3.50 -10.33 0.00
CA GLY A 605 2.37 -10.07 0.86
C GLY A 605 2.38 -8.67 1.47
N HIS A 606 1.20 -8.20 1.81
CA HIS A 606 0.93 -6.93 2.47
C HIS A 606 0.02 -7.14 3.67
N GLY A 607 -0.10 -6.13 4.54
CA GLY A 607 -1.11 -6.14 5.59
C GLY A 607 -2.51 -5.86 5.02
N VAL A 608 -3.55 -6.30 5.74
CA VAL A 608 -4.95 -6.08 5.37
C VAL A 608 -5.74 -5.50 6.53
N GLY A 609 -6.57 -4.49 6.26
CA GLY A 609 -7.42 -3.82 7.23
C GLY A 609 -8.67 -4.63 7.58
N ALA A 610 -9.22 -4.44 8.79
CA ALA A 610 -10.48 -5.06 9.20
C ALA A 610 -11.66 -4.15 8.79
N ALA A 611 -12.37 -4.50 7.72
CA ALA A 611 -13.38 -3.66 7.08
C ALA A 611 -12.82 -2.25 6.76
N LEU A 612 -11.61 -2.20 6.22
CA LEU A 612 -10.84 -1.03 5.81
C LEU A 612 -10.01 -1.35 4.55
N ASN A 613 -8.90 -0.64 4.34
CA ASN A 613 -8.08 -0.78 3.15
C ASN A 613 -7.56 -2.21 2.96
N VAL A 614 -7.66 -2.74 1.75
CA VAL A 614 -7.08 -4.04 1.38
C VAL A 614 -5.57 -4.01 1.54
N HIS A 615 -4.90 -2.93 1.15
CA HIS A 615 -3.49 -2.68 1.41
C HIS A 615 -3.32 -1.85 2.69
N GLU A 616 -2.81 -2.48 3.73
CA GLU A 616 -2.60 -1.85 5.03
C GLU A 616 -1.15 -2.09 5.51
N GLY A 617 -0.46 -1.01 5.91
CA GLY A 617 0.81 -1.12 6.63
C GLY A 617 0.62 -1.23 8.15
N PRO A 618 1.72 -1.31 8.93
CA PRO A 618 3.11 -1.06 8.51
C PRO A 618 3.87 -2.30 8.03
N GLN A 619 3.31 -3.51 8.21
CA GLN A 619 3.94 -4.78 7.84
C GLN A 619 3.80 -5.08 6.35
N SER A 620 4.79 -5.77 5.80
CA SER A 620 4.73 -6.42 4.48
C SER A 620 5.69 -7.61 4.41
N ILE A 621 5.42 -8.55 3.50
CA ILE A 621 6.31 -9.64 3.14
C ILE A 621 6.85 -9.34 1.74
N SER A 622 8.05 -8.78 1.65
CA SER A 622 8.60 -8.36 0.37
C SER A 622 10.12 -8.23 0.42
N SER A 623 10.78 -8.27 -0.74
CA SER A 623 12.22 -8.02 -0.86
C SER A 623 12.62 -6.55 -0.61
N ARG A 624 11.71 -5.69 -0.16
CA ARG A 624 12.00 -4.30 0.22
C ARG A 624 12.60 -4.25 1.62
N PHE A 625 13.90 -4.45 1.75
CA PHE A 625 14.62 -4.55 3.03
C PHE A 625 14.55 -3.29 3.91
N HIS A 626 14.14 -2.14 3.38
CA HIS A 626 13.92 -0.93 4.17
C HIS A 626 12.64 -1.00 5.02
N ILE A 627 11.70 -1.89 4.71
CA ILE A 627 10.53 -2.16 5.54
C ILE A 627 10.93 -3.20 6.59
N SER A 628 11.29 -2.71 7.77
CA SER A 628 11.84 -3.54 8.87
C SER A 628 10.85 -3.83 9.98
N THR A 629 9.56 -3.50 9.79
CA THR A 629 8.52 -3.79 10.80
C THR A 629 8.41 -5.29 11.03
N PRO A 630 8.61 -5.77 12.26
CA PRO A 630 8.43 -7.18 12.59
C PRO A 630 6.97 -7.60 12.43
N LEU A 631 6.75 -8.83 11.99
CA LEU A 631 5.42 -9.45 12.06
C LEU A 631 5.11 -9.76 13.53
N ALA A 632 3.89 -9.43 13.95
CA ALA A 632 3.40 -9.67 15.32
C ALA A 632 2.10 -10.48 15.29
N ALA A 633 1.84 -11.21 16.36
CA ALA A 633 0.60 -11.97 16.51
C ALA A 633 -0.63 -11.06 16.30
N ASN A 634 -1.66 -11.59 15.64
CA ASN A 634 -2.90 -10.91 15.25
C ASN A 634 -2.76 -9.89 14.11
N MET A 635 -1.61 -9.78 13.45
CA MET A 635 -1.53 -9.12 12.15
C MET A 635 -2.15 -10.01 11.07
N VAL A 636 -2.83 -9.39 10.10
CA VAL A 636 -3.33 -10.06 8.90
C VAL A 636 -2.42 -9.70 7.73
N CYS A 637 -2.04 -10.71 6.95
CA CYS A 637 -1.17 -10.54 5.77
C CYS A 637 -1.71 -11.34 4.59
N SER A 638 -1.42 -10.89 3.36
CA SER A 638 -1.52 -11.74 2.18
C SER A 638 -0.30 -12.66 2.04
N ASN A 639 -0.49 -13.78 1.34
CA ASN A 639 0.52 -14.72 0.88
C ASN A 639 0.22 -15.01 -0.60
N GLU A 640 0.87 -14.24 -1.52
CA GLU A 640 0.48 -14.09 -2.92
C GLU A 640 1.63 -14.26 -3.93
N PRO A 641 2.47 -15.30 -3.86
CA PRO A 641 3.48 -15.51 -4.89
C PRO A 641 2.85 -15.68 -6.28
N GLY A 642 3.58 -15.26 -7.32
CA GLY A 642 3.11 -15.35 -8.69
C GLY A 642 4.23 -15.62 -9.70
N TYR A 643 3.84 -15.80 -10.96
CA TYR A 643 4.72 -15.86 -12.14
C TYR A 643 3.98 -15.29 -13.35
N TYR A 644 4.66 -14.48 -14.13
CA TYR A 644 4.05 -13.75 -15.26
C TYR A 644 4.95 -13.87 -16.48
N GLU A 645 4.39 -14.43 -17.56
CA GLU A 645 5.06 -14.61 -18.86
C GLU A 645 4.45 -13.64 -19.87
N ASP A 646 5.17 -12.54 -20.11
CA ASP A 646 4.69 -11.45 -20.95
C ASP A 646 4.18 -11.96 -22.30
N GLY A 647 2.95 -11.61 -22.67
CA GLY A 647 2.29 -12.03 -23.91
C GLY A 647 1.78 -13.46 -23.94
N SER A 648 1.86 -14.21 -22.82
CA SER A 648 1.47 -15.63 -22.73
C SER A 648 0.41 -15.86 -21.64
N PHE A 649 0.78 -15.82 -20.35
CA PHE A 649 -0.13 -16.04 -19.23
C PHE A 649 0.46 -15.54 -17.90
N GLY A 650 -0.40 -15.45 -16.88
CA GLY A 650 0.01 -15.22 -15.50
C GLY A 650 -0.52 -16.30 -14.56
N VAL A 651 0.20 -16.52 -13.47
CA VAL A 651 -0.18 -17.37 -12.33
C VAL A 651 0.01 -16.58 -11.05
N ARG A 652 -1.00 -16.57 -10.17
CA ARG A 652 -0.91 -16.13 -8.77
C ARG A 652 -1.79 -17.06 -7.93
N ILE A 653 -1.33 -17.43 -6.77
CA ILE A 653 -2.10 -18.16 -5.75
C ILE A 653 -1.99 -17.34 -4.47
N GLU A 654 -3.13 -16.90 -3.98
CA GLU A 654 -3.19 -16.02 -2.82
C GLU A 654 -4.21 -16.48 -1.78
N ASN A 655 -3.79 -16.42 -0.53
CA ASN A 655 -4.63 -16.49 0.65
C ASN A 655 -4.28 -15.37 1.61
N LEU A 656 -5.26 -14.84 2.33
CA LEU A 656 -5.00 -14.08 3.54
C LEU A 656 -4.74 -15.04 4.72
N VAL A 657 -3.83 -14.62 5.58
CA VAL A 657 -3.40 -15.36 6.76
C VAL A 657 -3.31 -14.44 7.99
N ILE A 658 -3.55 -15.00 9.17
CA ILE A 658 -3.34 -14.34 10.46
C ILE A 658 -2.00 -14.80 11.01
N VAL A 659 -1.17 -13.89 11.50
CA VAL A 659 0.01 -14.21 12.28
C VAL A 659 -0.43 -14.70 13.67
N VAL A 660 0.01 -15.88 14.07
CA VAL A 660 -0.35 -16.50 15.35
C VAL A 660 0.88 -17.01 16.09
N GLU A 661 0.78 -17.12 17.40
CA GLU A 661 1.80 -17.81 18.20
C GLU A 661 1.85 -19.30 17.84
N LYS A 662 3.04 -19.86 17.78
CA LYS A 662 3.29 -21.28 17.53
C LYS A 662 4.05 -21.91 18.70
N ASP A 663 3.60 -23.09 19.12
CA ASP A 663 4.37 -23.93 20.00
C ASP A 663 5.43 -24.69 19.20
N THR A 664 6.65 -24.68 19.71
CA THR A 664 7.79 -25.40 19.15
C THR A 664 8.39 -26.31 20.20
N PRO A 665 9.02 -27.45 19.83
CA PRO A 665 9.64 -28.38 20.80
C PRO A 665 10.68 -27.69 21.68
N TYR A 666 11.35 -26.66 21.17
CA TYR A 666 12.35 -25.88 21.89
C TYR A 666 12.11 -24.39 21.66
N ARG A 667 12.47 -23.56 22.64
CA ARG A 667 12.47 -22.08 22.54
C ARG A 667 13.89 -21.57 22.75
N TYR A 668 14.57 -21.21 21.67
CA TYR A 668 15.92 -20.67 21.75
C TYR A 668 15.91 -19.37 22.57
N ALA A 669 16.71 -19.32 23.62
CA ALA A 669 16.78 -18.20 24.58
C ALA A 669 15.41 -17.78 25.17
N GLY A 670 14.43 -18.69 25.23
CA GLY A 670 13.07 -18.41 25.72
C GLY A 670 12.20 -17.60 24.76
N GLN A 671 12.63 -17.41 23.52
CA GLN A 671 11.97 -16.60 22.51
C GLN A 671 10.64 -17.25 22.05
N GLN A 672 9.59 -16.44 21.87
CA GLN A 672 8.32 -16.88 21.28
C GLN A 672 8.53 -17.12 19.77
N TYR A 673 7.81 -18.09 19.23
CA TYR A 673 7.76 -18.36 17.80
C TYR A 673 6.38 -18.04 17.24
N LEU A 674 6.37 -17.57 16.00
CA LEU A 674 5.18 -17.21 15.26
C LEU A 674 5.04 -18.07 14.01
N GLY A 675 3.87 -18.12 13.45
CA GLY A 675 3.54 -18.75 12.17
C GLY A 675 2.20 -18.23 11.68
N PHE A 676 1.61 -18.88 10.70
CA PHE A 676 0.37 -18.45 10.10
C PHE A 676 -0.83 -19.37 10.46
N GLN A 677 -2.03 -18.76 10.50
CA GLN A 677 -3.34 -19.37 10.45
C GLN A 677 -4.06 -18.84 9.21
N ARG A 678 -4.65 -19.72 8.43
CA ARG A 678 -5.35 -19.36 7.18
C ARG A 678 -6.65 -18.63 7.47
N LEU A 679 -6.97 -17.63 6.64
CA LEU A 679 -8.26 -16.96 6.58
C LEU A 679 -9.03 -17.35 5.31
N THR A 680 -8.35 -17.34 4.16
CA THR A 680 -8.95 -17.64 2.87
C THR A 680 -9.14 -19.16 2.70
N LEU A 681 -10.38 -19.58 2.47
CA LEU A 681 -10.79 -20.98 2.40
C LEU A 681 -11.57 -21.24 1.09
N VAL A 682 -10.86 -21.30 -0.03
CA VAL A 682 -11.39 -21.60 -1.38
C VAL A 682 -10.51 -22.65 -2.03
N PRO A 683 -11.05 -23.69 -2.71
CA PRO A 683 -10.24 -24.74 -3.30
C PRO A 683 -9.17 -24.24 -4.27
N ILE A 684 -8.00 -24.88 -4.26
CA ILE A 684 -6.95 -24.72 -5.27
C ILE A 684 -7.16 -25.77 -6.34
N GLN A 685 -7.17 -25.39 -7.62
CA GLN A 685 -7.53 -26.27 -8.72
C GLN A 685 -6.47 -27.34 -8.96
N ALA A 686 -6.79 -28.61 -8.69
CA ALA A 686 -5.86 -29.74 -8.77
C ALA A 686 -5.29 -30.00 -10.18
N LYS A 687 -6.08 -29.78 -11.27
CA LYS A 687 -5.62 -29.99 -12.64
C LYS A 687 -4.44 -29.12 -13.05
N LEU A 688 -4.19 -28.00 -12.36
CA LEU A 688 -3.04 -27.14 -12.55
C LEU A 688 -1.81 -27.58 -11.76
N ILE A 689 -1.90 -28.68 -11.00
CA ILE A 689 -0.79 -29.20 -10.18
C ILE A 689 -0.07 -30.33 -10.94
N ASP A 690 1.23 -30.19 -11.09
CA ASP A 690 2.13 -31.29 -11.45
C ASP A 690 2.58 -32.00 -10.18
N ALA A 691 1.89 -33.09 -9.82
CA ALA A 691 2.18 -33.81 -8.59
C ALA A 691 3.59 -34.44 -8.55
N SER A 692 4.27 -34.59 -9.69
CA SER A 692 5.64 -35.09 -9.75
C SER A 692 6.67 -34.11 -9.18
N LEU A 693 6.30 -32.84 -9.07
CA LEU A 693 7.15 -31.76 -8.51
C LEU A 693 6.95 -31.57 -7.01
N LEU A 694 5.86 -32.09 -6.43
CA LEU A 694 5.55 -31.94 -5.01
C LEU A 694 6.30 -32.97 -4.17
N SER A 695 6.79 -32.54 -3.01
CA SER A 695 7.19 -33.46 -1.96
C SER A 695 5.95 -34.12 -1.31
N PRO A 696 6.12 -35.24 -0.57
CA PRO A 696 5.03 -35.83 0.19
C PRO A 696 4.37 -34.87 1.18
N GLU A 697 5.17 -34.00 1.80
CA GLU A 697 4.72 -32.99 2.76
C GLU A 697 3.89 -31.89 2.07
N GLU A 698 4.32 -31.44 0.89
CA GLU A 698 3.60 -30.45 0.09
C GLU A 698 2.26 -31.01 -0.41
N ALA A 699 2.23 -32.28 -0.84
CA ALA A 699 1.00 -32.97 -1.22
C ALA A 699 0.04 -33.13 -0.02
N ALA A 700 0.56 -33.51 1.15
CA ALA A 700 -0.21 -33.59 2.38
C ALA A 700 -0.75 -32.22 2.83
N TRP A 701 0.00 -31.14 2.59
CA TRP A 701 -0.47 -29.78 2.85
C TRP A 701 -1.70 -29.44 1.97
N VAL A 702 -1.67 -29.77 0.68
CA VAL A 702 -2.82 -29.55 -0.24
C VAL A 702 -4.05 -30.33 0.25
N ASP A 703 -3.87 -31.58 0.65
CA ASP A 703 -4.96 -32.41 1.16
C ASP A 703 -5.54 -31.83 2.47
N ALA A 704 -4.69 -31.38 3.39
CA ALA A 704 -5.11 -30.76 4.64
C ALA A 704 -5.82 -29.43 4.40
N TYR A 705 -5.33 -28.61 3.47
CA TYR A 705 -5.98 -27.36 3.07
C TYR A 705 -7.39 -27.62 2.51
N HIS A 706 -7.52 -28.58 1.60
CA HIS A 706 -8.82 -28.93 1.03
C HIS A 706 -9.79 -29.52 2.09
N ALA A 707 -9.29 -30.26 3.07
CA ALA A 707 -10.11 -30.73 4.18
C ALA A 707 -10.62 -29.57 5.05
N GLU A 708 -9.74 -28.58 5.36
CA GLU A 708 -10.12 -27.36 6.10
C GLU A 708 -11.17 -26.55 5.33
N VAL A 709 -11.00 -26.38 4.01
CA VAL A 709 -11.99 -25.73 3.14
C VAL A 709 -13.35 -26.44 3.23
N TRP A 710 -13.36 -27.77 3.13
CA TRP A 710 -14.60 -28.53 3.22
C TRP A 710 -15.28 -28.36 4.59
N GLU A 711 -14.54 -28.48 5.67
CA GLU A 711 -15.09 -28.41 7.03
C GLU A 711 -15.68 -27.02 7.32
N ALA A 712 -15.03 -25.95 6.86
CA ALA A 712 -15.44 -24.58 7.15
C ALA A 712 -16.56 -24.07 6.22
N VAL A 713 -16.53 -24.43 4.93
CA VAL A 713 -17.39 -23.80 3.91
C VAL A 713 -18.63 -24.65 3.62
N ALA A 714 -18.56 -25.98 3.64
CA ALA A 714 -19.70 -26.86 3.36
C ALA A 714 -20.93 -26.56 4.24
N PRO A 715 -20.80 -26.23 5.53
CA PRO A 715 -21.95 -25.86 6.36
C PRO A 715 -22.73 -24.64 5.86
N ARG A 716 -22.09 -23.77 5.07
CA ARG A 716 -22.67 -22.54 4.52
C ARG A 716 -23.41 -22.75 3.18
N MET A 717 -23.36 -23.98 2.62
CA MET A 717 -23.91 -24.33 1.30
C MET A 717 -24.98 -25.42 1.37
N GLN A 718 -25.53 -25.69 2.54
CA GLN A 718 -26.46 -26.84 2.75
C GLN A 718 -27.77 -26.70 1.96
N ASP A 719 -28.18 -25.50 1.68
CA ASP A 719 -29.35 -25.15 0.86
C ASP A 719 -29.05 -25.14 -0.65
N GLN A 720 -27.80 -25.39 -1.09
CA GLN A 720 -27.32 -25.36 -2.47
C GLN A 720 -26.67 -26.70 -2.86
N PRO A 721 -27.46 -27.77 -3.06
CA PRO A 721 -26.95 -29.16 -3.18
C PRO A 721 -25.98 -29.35 -4.35
N GLU A 722 -26.15 -28.64 -5.46
CA GLU A 722 -25.24 -28.71 -6.60
C GLU A 722 -23.89 -28.05 -6.31
N LEU A 723 -23.90 -26.90 -5.63
CA LEU A 723 -22.68 -26.22 -5.20
C LEU A 723 -21.94 -27.03 -4.15
N LEU A 724 -22.66 -27.60 -3.19
CA LEU A 724 -22.10 -28.50 -2.18
C LEU A 724 -21.45 -29.74 -2.82
N ALA A 725 -22.10 -30.35 -3.82
CA ALA A 725 -21.52 -31.45 -4.58
C ALA A 725 -20.25 -31.04 -5.37
N TRP A 726 -20.26 -29.85 -5.94
CA TRP A 726 -19.09 -29.29 -6.60
C TRP A 726 -17.95 -29.08 -5.60
N LEU A 727 -18.21 -28.44 -4.45
CA LEU A 727 -17.22 -28.22 -3.40
C LEU A 727 -16.62 -29.56 -2.94
N ARG A 728 -17.47 -30.58 -2.75
CA ARG A 728 -16.99 -31.92 -2.36
C ARG A 728 -16.03 -32.52 -3.37
N ARG A 729 -16.29 -32.35 -4.69
CA ARG A 729 -15.37 -32.84 -5.73
C ARG A 729 -14.04 -32.07 -5.71
N SER A 730 -14.10 -30.76 -5.54
CA SER A 730 -12.95 -29.86 -5.57
C SER A 730 -12.09 -29.90 -4.30
N THR A 731 -12.56 -30.57 -3.24
CA THR A 731 -11.84 -30.73 -1.97
C THR A 731 -11.48 -32.17 -1.62
N ARG A 732 -11.57 -33.11 -2.58
CA ARG A 732 -11.05 -34.49 -2.38
C ARG A 732 -9.52 -34.45 -2.25
N PRO A 733 -8.91 -35.49 -1.69
CA PRO A 733 -7.46 -35.66 -1.72
C PRO A 733 -6.91 -35.49 -3.14
N LEU A 734 -5.75 -34.83 -3.27
CA LEU A 734 -5.13 -34.48 -4.56
C LEU A 734 -5.02 -35.68 -5.51
N LYS A 735 -4.60 -36.85 -4.96
CA LYS A 735 -4.49 -38.09 -5.74
C LYS A 735 -5.80 -38.51 -6.38
N GLU A 736 -6.94 -38.37 -5.67
CA GLU A 736 -8.25 -38.68 -6.20
C GLU A 736 -8.70 -37.71 -7.28
N GLN A 737 -8.43 -36.43 -7.11
CA GLN A 737 -8.77 -35.41 -8.07
C GLN A 737 -7.98 -35.56 -9.39
N LEU A 738 -6.71 -36.00 -9.33
CA LEU A 738 -5.86 -36.21 -10.50
C LEU A 738 -6.14 -37.54 -11.23
N ALA A 739 -6.84 -38.47 -10.59
CA ALA A 739 -7.24 -39.76 -11.17
C ALA A 739 -8.63 -39.71 -11.82
N ALA A 740 -9.43 -38.68 -11.55
CA ALA A 740 -10.78 -38.46 -12.05
C ALA A 740 -10.79 -37.67 -13.35
#